data_f81e8c98dfc500d87ec7af5603a5be31
#
_entry.id   f81e8c98dfc500d87ec7af5603a5be31
#
_cell.length_a   1.000
_cell.length_b   1.000
_cell.length_c   1.000
_cell.angle_alpha   90.00
_cell.angle_beta   90.00
_cell.angle_gamma   90.00
#
_symmetry.space_group_name_H-M   'P 1'
#
loop_
_entity.id
_entity.type
_entity.pdbx_description
1 polymer ?
#
loop_
_entity_poly.entity_id
_entity_poly.type
_entity_poly.pdbx_seq_one_letter_code
_entity_poly.pdbx_strand_id
1 'polypeptide(L)'
;MAIVDMKKLTLVAYGKDKHALLKTLEKTGVVEVQRSELIENTFNKENLDRRDEITSATLRLQFVFDFLKTESRTAVLIKKSEAKAEKHKTPVAPEDVLNVTPKKKKFINPTPRIGFEKFYEIEGREDEIMSKVSRLEEISRRYADIKAETNKLRATIDGLSVYSDVAVRMSAFCDTAHTSVVLGVIDSSKTSVLEKIRSEYPVYIETMGGGKLLPVAVVALKSDADKVFEALNEADFVKTSYNFDVTASEKIAELEQDVKTLNREKQSLLEESLSFEDDIPDFKQLYDYYTVENARLVASDGLALTKTSFVLEGWFPKDEEEKVVGAIKDTTDAVVIETRDPVAGDSVPTLTKNNKIVAPYENITNMYSPPSYRDVDPNPVVAFFYFLIFGIMMGDAVYGLILMLGGFLGYFLLKPPPGKGRIFLIIGMGGLSTFIWGVVFGGWLAFDVSGTFLEKLIWFKPIDETNPNTALYMLGLSLAVGVVQINVSLAMKGYLLVKRDKDVIGLFNEVISWFSILIGIILLALNMLLKLADGFKIAGIVFMAVGVLLILVLGGRGKKGIKKIFGGFSQLYGGVNFFSDILSYSRLFGLGLSTAVIGMVVNEICKVIINILTFNGISVLGVIVAIPIFAVGHVFNIAINTLGTYIHDARLQFIEFFGRFFEGGGHVFKPLGSNTKYNYIEK
;
A
#
# COMPACT_ATOMS: atom_id res chain seq x y z
N MET A 1 -0.89 -1.88 -32.96
CA MET A 1 -0.22 -2.47 -31.79
C MET A 1 -0.44 -1.53 -30.62
N ALA A 2 -0.53 -2.07 -29.39
CA ALA A 2 -0.73 -1.18 -28.23
C ALA A 2 0.57 -0.47 -27.78
N ILE A 3 1.73 -0.98 -28.16
CA ILE A 3 3.01 -0.31 -27.96
C ILE A 3 3.13 0.80 -29.00
N VAL A 4 3.31 2.04 -28.53
CA VAL A 4 3.38 3.24 -29.34
C VAL A 4 4.77 3.36 -29.98
N ASP A 5 4.83 3.73 -31.26
CA ASP A 5 6.10 4.01 -31.92
C ASP A 5 6.73 5.28 -31.35
N MET A 6 8.01 5.17 -30.95
CA MET A 6 8.78 6.24 -30.32
C MET A 6 9.80 6.82 -31.31
N LYS A 7 10.14 8.10 -31.15
CA LYS A 7 11.25 8.76 -31.83
C LYS A 7 12.25 9.32 -30.82
N LYS A 8 13.53 9.26 -31.16
CA LYS A 8 14.60 9.93 -30.39
C LYS A 8 14.66 11.38 -30.79
N LEU A 9 14.64 12.26 -29.81
CA LEU A 9 14.90 13.69 -29.95
C LEU A 9 16.35 13.95 -29.58
N THR A 10 17.08 14.64 -30.43
CA THR A 10 18.36 15.27 -30.12
C THR A 10 18.23 16.76 -30.39
N LEU A 11 18.46 17.57 -29.37
CA LEU A 11 18.31 19.02 -29.44
C LEU A 11 19.59 19.69 -28.99
N VAL A 12 20.08 20.62 -29.74
CA VAL A 12 21.23 21.49 -29.43
C VAL A 12 20.76 22.95 -29.39
N ALA A 13 20.93 23.60 -28.23
CA ALA A 13 20.53 24.99 -28.04
C ALA A 13 21.51 25.75 -27.13
N TYR A 14 21.34 27.07 -26.99
CA TYR A 14 22.15 27.91 -26.12
C TYR A 14 21.84 27.62 -24.63
N GLY A 15 22.90 27.67 -23.79
CA GLY A 15 22.80 27.42 -22.36
C GLY A 15 21.78 28.34 -21.64
N LYS A 16 21.63 29.60 -22.08
CA LYS A 16 20.66 30.54 -21.52
C LYS A 16 19.21 30.11 -21.71
N ASP A 17 18.90 29.34 -22.76
CA ASP A 17 17.54 28.91 -23.09
C ASP A 17 17.18 27.59 -22.44
N LYS A 18 18.14 26.96 -21.73
CA LYS A 18 17.99 25.63 -21.07
C LYS A 18 16.75 25.54 -20.20
N HIS A 19 16.56 26.52 -19.31
CA HIS A 19 15.44 26.51 -18.36
C HIS A 19 14.08 26.69 -19.07
N ALA A 20 14.00 27.60 -20.02
CA ALA A 20 12.80 27.84 -20.80
C ALA A 20 12.40 26.60 -21.62
N LEU A 21 13.37 25.97 -22.28
CA LEU A 21 13.13 24.76 -23.08
C LEU A 21 12.68 23.58 -22.22
N LEU A 22 13.32 23.34 -21.05
CA LEU A 22 12.87 22.29 -20.14
C LEU A 22 11.44 22.55 -19.63
N LYS A 23 11.08 23.81 -19.31
CA LYS A 23 9.71 24.20 -18.90
C LYS A 23 8.72 24.00 -20.04
N THR A 24 9.10 24.29 -21.26
CA THR A 24 8.26 24.04 -22.46
C THR A 24 8.06 22.54 -22.69
N LEU A 25 9.11 21.73 -22.62
CA LEU A 25 9.00 20.27 -22.76
C LEU A 25 8.14 19.66 -21.65
N GLU A 26 8.23 20.20 -20.44
CA GLU A 26 7.36 19.83 -19.34
C GLU A 26 5.89 20.21 -19.60
N LYS A 27 5.64 21.40 -20.17
CA LYS A 27 4.29 21.86 -20.56
C LYS A 27 3.68 20.96 -21.63
N THR A 28 4.46 20.50 -22.61
CA THR A 28 3.98 19.55 -23.63
C THR A 28 3.56 18.22 -23.02
N GLY A 29 4.26 17.76 -21.96
CA GLY A 29 3.94 16.55 -21.20
C GLY A 29 4.14 15.24 -21.95
N VAL A 30 4.86 15.26 -23.05
CA VAL A 30 5.03 14.11 -23.96
C VAL A 30 6.50 13.76 -24.26
N VAL A 31 7.45 14.39 -23.58
CA VAL A 31 8.88 14.13 -23.77
C VAL A 31 9.50 13.57 -22.50
N GLU A 32 10.15 12.43 -22.59
CA GLU A 32 11.03 11.89 -21.56
C GLU A 32 12.45 12.30 -21.87
N VAL A 33 13.08 13.05 -20.97
CA VAL A 33 14.48 13.47 -21.11
C VAL A 33 15.37 12.36 -20.62
N GLN A 34 16.30 11.92 -21.44
CA GLN A 34 17.29 10.89 -21.12
C GLN A 34 18.61 11.54 -20.72
N ARG A 35 19.33 10.90 -19.82
CA ARG A 35 20.71 11.31 -19.52
C ARG A 35 21.57 11.08 -20.77
N SER A 36 22.28 12.11 -21.20
CA SER A 36 23.14 12.03 -22.39
C SER A 36 24.33 11.08 -22.15
N GLU A 37 24.58 10.19 -23.11
CA GLU A 37 25.75 9.30 -23.08
C GLU A 37 27.07 10.05 -23.30
N LEU A 38 26.98 11.30 -23.76
CA LEU A 38 28.16 12.18 -24.00
C LEU A 38 28.76 12.74 -22.70
N ILE A 39 28.14 12.47 -21.54
CA ILE A 39 28.64 12.93 -20.24
C ILE A 39 29.62 11.90 -19.68
N GLU A 40 30.89 12.07 -19.92
CA GLU A 40 31.93 11.41 -19.13
C GLU A 40 32.00 12.05 -17.73
N ASN A 41 31.39 11.40 -16.74
CA ASN A 41 31.62 11.59 -15.28
C ASN A 41 31.66 13.02 -14.69
N THR A 42 31.22 14.05 -15.38
CA THR A 42 31.09 15.39 -14.81
C THR A 42 29.73 15.55 -14.15
N PHE A 43 29.68 15.34 -12.83
CA PHE A 43 28.55 15.79 -12.03
C PHE A 43 28.43 17.32 -12.16
N ASN A 44 27.38 17.78 -12.79
CA ASN A 44 27.09 19.20 -12.83
C ASN A 44 26.60 19.61 -11.43
N LYS A 45 27.47 20.29 -10.66
CA LYS A 45 27.17 20.72 -9.28
C LYS A 45 26.27 21.95 -9.22
N GLU A 46 25.93 22.54 -10.37
CA GLU A 46 25.22 23.80 -10.46
C GLU A 46 23.85 23.78 -9.76
N ASN A 47 23.18 22.64 -9.77
CA ASN A 47 21.84 22.49 -9.17
C ASN A 47 21.81 21.77 -7.82
N LEU A 48 22.96 21.41 -7.27
CA LEU A 48 23.02 20.56 -6.06
C LEU A 48 22.41 21.27 -4.85
N ASP A 49 22.78 22.55 -4.63
CA ASP A 49 22.31 23.33 -3.49
C ASP A 49 20.77 23.50 -3.54
N ARG A 50 20.22 23.84 -4.71
CA ARG A 50 18.77 23.99 -4.87
C ARG A 50 18.02 22.65 -4.70
N ARG A 51 18.60 21.55 -5.13
CA ARG A 51 18.02 20.20 -4.93
C ARG A 51 18.01 19.80 -3.47
N ASP A 52 19.04 20.16 -2.70
CA ASP A 52 19.13 19.91 -1.26
C ASP A 52 18.10 20.78 -0.51
N GLU A 53 17.92 22.05 -0.91
CA GLU A 53 16.85 22.92 -0.41
C GLU A 53 15.47 22.32 -0.65
N ILE A 54 15.18 21.90 -1.88
CA ILE A 54 13.90 21.26 -2.27
C ILE A 54 13.68 19.99 -1.47
N THR A 55 14.70 19.17 -1.29
CA THR A 55 14.60 17.93 -0.53
C THR A 55 14.27 18.23 0.94
N SER A 56 14.94 19.21 1.54
CA SER A 56 14.65 19.66 2.89
C SER A 56 13.23 20.21 3.02
N ALA A 57 12.81 21.10 2.11
CA ALA A 57 11.47 21.67 2.09
C ALA A 57 10.38 20.61 1.92
N THR A 58 10.62 19.61 1.09
CA THR A 58 9.70 18.48 0.87
C THR A 58 9.52 17.65 2.14
N LEU A 59 10.61 17.37 2.87
CA LEU A 59 10.55 16.66 4.15
C LEU A 59 9.78 17.46 5.22
N ARG A 60 10.01 18.77 5.28
CA ARG A 60 9.29 19.67 6.18
C ARG A 60 7.79 19.70 5.90
N LEU A 61 7.39 19.78 4.63
CA LEU A 61 5.99 19.69 4.21
C LEU A 61 5.37 18.32 4.58
N GLN A 62 6.12 17.25 4.42
CA GLN A 62 5.64 15.91 4.78
C GLN A 62 5.42 15.77 6.29
N PHE A 63 6.33 16.33 7.10
CA PHE A 63 6.16 16.42 8.54
C PHE A 63 4.88 17.17 8.90
N VAL A 64 4.62 18.34 8.28
CA VAL A 64 3.41 19.15 8.51
C VAL A 64 2.13 18.37 8.18
N PHE A 65 2.11 17.60 7.10
CA PHE A 65 0.95 16.74 6.77
C PHE A 65 0.67 15.70 7.86
N ASP A 66 1.70 15.06 8.39
CA ASP A 66 1.54 14.04 9.43
C ASP A 66 1.16 14.67 10.77
N PHE A 67 1.72 15.83 11.10
CA PHE A 67 1.38 16.61 12.27
C PHE A 67 -0.09 17.06 12.24
N LEU A 68 -0.53 17.79 11.21
CA LEU A 68 -1.91 18.25 11.07
C LEU A 68 -2.91 17.08 11.05
N LYS A 69 -2.56 15.95 10.45
CA LYS A 69 -3.39 14.75 10.46
C LYS A 69 -3.57 14.18 11.86
N THR A 70 -2.53 14.24 12.69
CA THR A 70 -2.55 13.75 14.07
C THR A 70 -3.37 14.68 14.95
N GLU A 71 -3.13 16.00 14.86
CA GLU A 71 -3.83 17.00 15.64
C GLU A 71 -5.32 17.08 15.29
N SER A 72 -5.68 16.97 14.01
CA SER A 72 -7.08 16.86 13.59
C SER A 72 -7.79 15.63 14.18
N ARG A 73 -7.09 14.49 14.33
CA ARG A 73 -7.63 13.31 15.00
C ARG A 73 -7.82 13.54 16.50
N THR A 74 -6.84 14.16 17.14
CA THR A 74 -6.88 14.55 18.57
C THR A 74 -8.07 15.45 18.84
N ALA A 75 -8.26 16.49 18.03
CA ALA A 75 -9.39 17.40 18.13
C ALA A 75 -10.76 16.70 17.97
N VAL A 76 -10.87 15.76 17.04
CA VAL A 76 -12.11 14.94 16.88
C VAL A 76 -12.38 14.08 18.11
N LEU A 77 -11.36 13.54 18.77
CA LEU A 77 -11.50 12.75 19.99
C LEU A 77 -11.97 13.63 21.16
N ILE A 78 -11.38 14.81 21.32
CA ILE A 78 -11.79 15.79 22.35
C ILE A 78 -13.26 16.16 22.14
N LYS A 79 -13.67 16.56 20.94
CA LYS A 79 -15.07 16.87 20.63
C LYS A 79 -16.05 15.73 20.90
N LYS A 80 -15.64 14.48 20.67
CA LYS A 80 -16.46 13.30 21.02
C LYS A 80 -16.59 13.12 22.53
N SER A 81 -15.52 13.38 23.29
CA SER A 81 -15.55 13.31 24.75
C SER A 81 -16.44 14.43 25.34
N GLU A 82 -16.36 15.66 24.82
CA GLU A 82 -17.25 16.77 25.16
C GLU A 82 -18.73 16.40 24.94
N ALA A 83 -19.07 15.92 23.74
CA ALA A 83 -20.43 15.53 23.40
C ALA A 83 -20.97 14.37 24.25
N LYS A 84 -20.10 13.45 24.71
CA LYS A 84 -20.45 12.37 25.60
C LYS A 84 -20.70 12.90 27.02
N ALA A 85 -19.84 13.79 27.53
CA ALA A 85 -19.97 14.42 28.84
C ALA A 85 -21.26 15.26 28.92
N GLU A 86 -21.58 16.03 27.87
CA GLU A 86 -22.81 16.79 27.76
C GLU A 86 -24.06 15.89 27.83
N LYS A 87 -24.06 14.75 27.15
CA LYS A 87 -25.16 13.76 27.24
C LYS A 87 -25.36 13.21 28.65
N HIS A 88 -24.28 13.04 29.40
CA HIS A 88 -24.30 12.52 30.77
C HIS A 88 -24.42 13.60 31.83
N LYS A 89 -24.54 14.91 31.43
CA LYS A 89 -24.56 16.07 32.33
C LYS A 89 -23.36 16.13 33.30
N THR A 90 -22.22 15.61 32.86
CA THR A 90 -20.98 15.62 33.62
C THR A 90 -20.27 16.95 33.31
N PRO A 91 -19.85 17.75 34.31
CA PRO A 91 -19.12 18.99 34.05
C PRO A 91 -17.81 18.68 33.34
N VAL A 92 -17.60 19.31 32.18
CA VAL A 92 -16.33 19.26 31.46
C VAL A 92 -15.46 20.40 31.98
N ALA A 93 -14.21 20.12 32.29
CA ALA A 93 -13.30 21.19 32.69
C ALA A 93 -13.15 22.19 31.53
N PRO A 94 -13.11 23.51 31.81
CA PRO A 94 -12.93 24.52 30.75
C PRO A 94 -11.69 24.29 29.88
N GLU A 95 -10.74 23.54 30.40
CA GLU A 95 -9.46 23.17 29.78
C GLU A 95 -9.60 22.05 28.72
N ASP A 96 -10.72 21.34 28.72
CA ASP A 96 -11.00 20.23 27.79
C ASP A 96 -12.04 20.61 26.70
N VAL A 97 -12.44 21.89 26.62
CA VAL A 97 -13.42 22.39 25.65
C VAL A 97 -12.71 23.09 24.50
N LEU A 98 -12.79 22.51 23.29
CA LEU A 98 -12.25 23.12 22.08
C LEU A 98 -13.22 24.18 21.49
N ASN A 99 -12.71 25.38 21.24
CA ASN A 99 -13.50 26.44 20.59
C ASN A 99 -13.60 26.25 19.07
N VAL A 100 -12.69 25.50 18.49
CA VAL A 100 -12.65 25.20 17.04
C VAL A 100 -13.23 23.82 16.77
N THR A 101 -14.10 23.73 15.77
CA THR A 101 -14.64 22.45 15.31
C THR A 101 -13.77 21.90 14.19
N PRO A 102 -13.09 20.75 14.36
CA PRO A 102 -12.28 20.16 13.30
C PRO A 102 -13.14 19.86 12.06
N LYS A 103 -12.62 20.13 10.89
CA LYS A 103 -13.36 19.89 9.64
C LYS A 103 -13.69 18.42 9.51
N LYS A 104 -14.95 18.11 9.21
CA LYS A 104 -15.37 16.75 8.89
C LYS A 104 -14.61 16.29 7.64
N LYS A 105 -13.73 15.33 7.79
CA LYS A 105 -13.06 14.71 6.63
C LYS A 105 -14.14 14.11 5.74
N LYS A 106 -14.21 14.56 4.50
CA LYS A 106 -15.02 13.88 3.49
C LYS A 106 -14.44 12.48 3.33
N PHE A 107 -15.29 11.48 3.38
CA PHE A 107 -14.87 10.07 3.18
C PHE A 107 -14.24 9.86 1.79
N ILE A 108 -14.65 10.69 0.84
CA ILE A 108 -14.20 10.67 -0.55
C ILE A 108 -13.61 12.04 -0.89
N ASN A 109 -12.31 12.07 -1.15
CA ASN A 109 -11.58 13.25 -1.63
C ASN A 109 -11.05 12.94 -3.04
N PRO A 110 -11.72 13.41 -4.10
CA PRO A 110 -11.18 13.28 -5.45
C PRO A 110 -9.87 14.06 -5.57
N THR A 111 -8.94 13.56 -6.37
CA THR A 111 -7.69 14.26 -6.65
C THR A 111 -7.98 15.58 -7.37
N PRO A 112 -7.54 16.74 -6.83
CA PRO A 112 -7.73 18.02 -7.47
C PRO A 112 -7.08 18.05 -8.85
N ARG A 113 -7.75 18.67 -9.81
CA ARG A 113 -7.22 18.93 -11.15
C ARG A 113 -6.90 20.41 -11.26
N ILE A 114 -5.68 20.73 -11.64
CA ILE A 114 -5.17 22.10 -11.68
C ILE A 114 -4.58 22.33 -13.08
N GLY A 115 -4.97 23.40 -13.74
CA GLY A 115 -4.37 23.81 -15.02
C GLY A 115 -2.90 24.21 -14.82
N PHE A 116 -2.10 24.00 -15.88
CA PHE A 116 -0.65 24.22 -15.85
C PHE A 116 -0.25 25.61 -15.34
N GLU A 117 -0.85 26.69 -15.85
CA GLU A 117 -0.53 28.07 -15.44
C GLU A 117 -0.83 28.30 -13.96
N LYS A 118 -2.01 27.89 -13.49
CA LYS A 118 -2.41 28.00 -12.08
C LYS A 118 -1.54 27.18 -11.14
N PHE A 119 -0.98 26.07 -11.63
CA PHE A 119 -0.07 25.26 -10.85
C PHE A 119 1.23 26.02 -10.53
N TYR A 120 1.73 26.81 -11.48
CA TYR A 120 2.96 27.59 -11.33
C TYR A 120 2.79 28.92 -10.57
N GLU A 121 1.56 29.40 -10.35
CA GLU A 121 1.32 30.58 -9.50
C GLU A 121 1.82 30.38 -8.06
N ILE A 122 2.01 29.14 -7.62
CA ILE A 122 2.52 28.78 -6.30
C ILE A 122 3.98 29.25 -6.09
N GLU A 123 4.76 29.37 -7.18
CA GLU A 123 6.15 29.83 -7.16
C GLU A 123 6.28 31.23 -6.49
N GLY A 124 5.34 32.14 -6.78
CA GLY A 124 5.31 33.47 -6.17
C GLY A 124 4.88 33.49 -4.71
N ARG A 125 4.38 32.37 -4.17
CA ARG A 125 3.89 32.25 -2.78
C ARG A 125 4.73 31.27 -1.94
N GLU A 126 5.89 30.85 -2.45
CA GLU A 126 6.76 29.87 -1.79
C GLU A 126 7.13 30.32 -0.37
N ASP A 127 7.63 31.56 -0.22
CA ASP A 127 8.05 32.10 1.08
C ASP A 127 6.89 32.24 2.08
N GLU A 128 5.71 32.67 1.63
CA GLU A 128 4.50 32.76 2.46
C GLU A 128 4.14 31.38 3.03
N ILE A 129 4.11 30.38 2.17
CA ILE A 129 3.73 29.01 2.54
C ILE A 129 4.79 28.40 3.48
N MET A 130 6.08 28.59 3.17
CA MET A 130 7.16 28.07 4.01
C MET A 130 7.24 28.78 5.38
N SER A 131 6.81 30.04 5.50
CA SER A 131 6.67 30.70 6.80
C SER A 131 5.59 30.03 7.66
N LYS A 132 4.47 29.64 7.08
CA LYS A 132 3.41 28.86 7.74
C LYS A 132 3.90 27.47 8.18
N VAL A 133 4.71 26.82 7.34
CA VAL A 133 5.37 25.55 7.68
C VAL A 133 6.27 25.71 8.89
N SER A 134 7.11 26.77 8.92
CA SER A 134 7.99 27.08 10.06
C SER A 134 7.19 27.31 11.34
N ARG A 135 6.06 28.03 11.25
CA ARG A 135 5.18 28.24 12.40
C ARG A 135 4.59 26.94 12.93
N LEU A 136 4.17 26.03 12.05
CA LEU A 136 3.67 24.69 12.45
C LEU A 136 4.76 23.82 13.09
N GLU A 137 6.02 23.95 12.65
CA GLU A 137 7.15 23.29 13.29
C GLU A 137 7.41 23.83 14.71
N GLU A 138 7.31 25.15 14.90
CA GLU A 138 7.42 25.77 16.24
C GLU A 138 6.30 25.29 17.17
N ILE A 139 5.04 25.28 16.69
CA ILE A 139 3.90 24.75 17.42
C ILE A 139 4.16 23.30 17.84
N SER A 140 4.63 22.47 16.93
CA SER A 140 4.93 21.06 17.22
C SER A 140 6.01 20.89 18.28
N ARG A 141 7.08 21.69 18.23
CA ARG A 141 8.14 21.66 19.24
C ARG A 141 7.59 22.08 20.62
N ARG A 142 6.89 23.22 20.68
CA ARG A 142 6.31 23.70 21.94
C ARG A 142 5.29 22.72 22.53
N TYR A 143 4.52 22.06 21.65
CA TYR A 143 3.59 21.01 22.05
C TYR A 143 4.30 19.79 22.70
N ALA A 144 5.44 19.39 22.15
CA ALA A 144 6.26 18.33 22.72
C ALA A 144 6.88 18.74 24.07
N ASP A 145 7.35 19.99 24.18
CA ASP A 145 7.90 20.55 25.41
C ASP A 145 6.84 20.59 26.53
N ILE A 146 5.65 21.13 26.23
CA ILE A 146 4.52 21.15 27.18
C ILE A 146 4.16 19.75 27.66
N LYS A 147 4.15 18.77 26.76
CA LYS A 147 3.90 17.38 27.13
C LYS A 147 4.94 16.85 28.10
N ALA A 148 6.22 17.15 27.86
CA ALA A 148 7.31 16.72 28.73
C ALA A 148 7.24 17.43 30.11
N GLU A 149 7.01 18.74 30.12
CA GLU A 149 6.82 19.55 31.34
C GLU A 149 5.62 19.04 32.15
N THR A 150 4.47 18.82 31.53
CA THR A 150 3.26 18.31 32.19
C THR A 150 3.50 16.94 32.80
N ASN A 151 4.19 16.04 32.12
CA ASN A 151 4.51 14.72 32.64
C ASN A 151 5.45 14.81 33.86
N LYS A 152 6.43 15.71 33.82
CA LYS A 152 7.34 15.96 34.95
C LYS A 152 6.60 16.52 36.15
N LEU A 153 5.72 17.52 35.95
CA LEU A 153 4.90 18.09 37.01
C LEU A 153 3.97 17.05 37.61
N ARG A 154 3.29 16.23 36.80
CA ARG A 154 2.44 15.15 37.28
C ARG A 154 3.20 14.14 38.11
N ALA A 155 4.38 13.68 37.66
CA ALA A 155 5.21 12.77 38.42
C ALA A 155 5.63 13.39 39.77
N THR A 156 5.87 14.72 39.83
CA THR A 156 6.15 15.43 41.09
C THR A 156 4.91 15.49 41.98
N ILE A 157 3.73 15.76 41.40
CA ILE A 157 2.45 15.77 42.13
C ILE A 157 2.17 14.37 42.71
N ASP A 158 2.33 13.34 41.91
CA ASP A 158 2.13 11.94 42.34
C ASP A 158 3.08 11.59 43.51
N GLY A 159 4.35 11.99 43.43
CA GLY A 159 5.32 11.82 44.51
C GLY A 159 4.97 12.60 45.81
N LEU A 160 4.44 13.82 45.65
CA LEU A 160 4.02 14.66 46.75
C LEU A 160 2.66 14.27 47.36
N SER A 161 1.81 13.61 46.60
CA SER A 161 0.46 13.23 47.01
C SER A 161 0.46 12.33 48.30
N VAL A 162 1.50 11.54 48.46
CA VAL A 162 1.68 10.74 49.66
C VAL A 162 1.85 11.56 50.94
N TYR A 163 2.34 12.81 50.77
CA TYR A 163 2.56 13.75 51.90
C TYR A 163 1.45 14.80 52.02
N SER A 164 0.33 14.65 51.37
CA SER A 164 -0.77 15.62 51.33
C SER A 164 -1.31 15.94 52.72
N ASP A 165 -1.31 14.97 53.61
CA ASP A 165 -1.84 15.12 54.99
C ASP A 165 -0.79 15.68 55.97
N VAL A 166 0.43 15.94 55.52
CA VAL A 166 1.51 16.50 56.35
C VAL A 166 1.35 18.00 56.45
N ALA A 167 0.92 18.50 57.63
CA ALA A 167 0.67 19.91 57.89
C ALA A 167 1.95 20.74 58.16
N VAL A 168 3.13 20.13 58.07
CA VAL A 168 4.42 20.74 58.31
C VAL A 168 5.04 21.18 56.99
N ARG A 169 5.73 22.34 56.97
CA ARG A 169 6.49 22.79 55.79
C ARG A 169 7.60 21.81 55.45
N MET A 170 7.83 21.51 54.19
CA MET A 170 8.85 20.56 53.79
C MET A 170 10.27 21.03 54.11
N SER A 171 10.54 22.30 54.18
CA SER A 171 11.81 22.89 54.62
C SER A 171 12.14 22.60 56.09
N ALA A 172 11.15 22.26 56.95
CA ALA A 172 11.37 21.92 58.33
C ALA A 172 12.04 20.56 58.54
N PHE A 173 12.00 19.67 57.52
CA PHE A 173 12.68 18.37 57.56
C PHE A 173 14.15 18.52 57.12
N CYS A 174 14.92 19.33 57.81
CA CYS A 174 16.32 19.58 57.54
C CYS A 174 17.20 19.18 58.72
N ASP A 175 18.45 18.84 58.43
CA ASP A 175 19.44 18.50 59.43
C ASP A 175 19.73 19.71 60.36
N THR A 176 19.87 19.40 61.65
CA THR A 176 20.31 20.40 62.64
C THR A 176 21.79 20.23 62.99
N ALA A 177 22.32 21.00 63.95
CA ALA A 177 23.73 20.86 64.37
C ALA A 177 24.09 19.47 64.88
N HIS A 178 23.12 18.81 65.55
CA HIS A 178 23.37 17.52 66.25
C HIS A 178 22.50 16.35 65.76
N THR A 179 21.45 16.61 64.97
CA THR A 179 20.49 15.58 64.48
C THR A 179 20.45 15.58 62.99
N SER A 180 20.31 14.41 62.41
CA SER A 180 19.93 14.20 61.01
C SER A 180 18.45 13.92 60.90
N VAL A 181 17.76 14.63 60.01
CA VAL A 181 16.31 14.50 59.79
C VAL A 181 16.08 13.96 58.41
N VAL A 182 15.41 12.83 58.29
CA VAL A 182 15.10 12.22 56.97
C VAL A 182 13.62 12.00 56.88
N LEU A 183 13.08 12.48 55.75
CA LEU A 183 11.70 12.23 55.35
C LEU A 183 11.71 11.11 54.28
N GLY A 184 10.77 10.22 54.34
CA GLY A 184 10.60 9.17 53.35
C GLY A 184 9.27 8.46 53.46
N VAL A 185 9.12 7.39 52.67
CA VAL A 185 7.91 6.55 52.67
C VAL A 185 8.24 5.10 52.92
N ILE A 186 7.33 4.42 53.63
CA ILE A 186 7.40 3.00 53.87
C ILE A 186 6.03 2.35 53.57
N ASP A 187 6.02 1.08 53.20
CA ASP A 187 4.77 0.32 53.05
C ASP A 187 4.16 0.07 54.43
N SER A 188 2.83 0.27 54.56
CA SER A 188 2.09 0.09 55.82
C SER A 188 2.21 -1.30 56.40
N SER A 189 2.49 -2.33 55.59
CA SER A 189 2.72 -3.70 56.08
C SER A 189 4.02 -3.86 56.84
N LYS A 190 4.98 -2.95 56.76
CA LYS A 190 6.30 -2.99 57.39
C LYS A 190 6.44 -2.06 58.59
N THR A 191 5.35 -1.55 59.12
CA THR A 191 5.35 -0.63 60.28
C THR A 191 5.97 -1.30 61.56
N SER A 192 5.87 -2.61 61.67
CA SER A 192 6.48 -3.37 62.76
C SER A 192 8.04 -3.26 62.78
N VAL A 193 8.66 -3.01 61.65
CA VAL A 193 10.12 -2.81 61.57
C VAL A 193 10.50 -1.45 62.15
N LEU A 194 9.66 -0.43 61.98
CA LEU A 194 9.87 0.89 62.60
C LEU A 194 9.85 0.85 64.13
N GLU A 195 8.99 0.00 64.73
CA GLU A 195 8.95 -0.19 66.15
C GLU A 195 10.21 -0.89 66.69
N LYS A 196 10.76 -1.85 65.90
CA LYS A 196 12.03 -2.51 66.21
C LYS A 196 13.20 -1.52 66.19
N ILE A 197 13.30 -0.68 65.14
CA ILE A 197 14.33 0.37 65.04
C ILE A 197 14.23 1.37 66.20
N ARG A 198 13.00 1.74 66.62
CA ARG A 198 12.75 2.61 67.76
C ARG A 198 13.24 2.02 69.08
N SER A 199 13.23 0.70 69.23
CA SER A 199 13.72 0.00 70.43
C SER A 199 15.24 -0.18 70.45
N GLU A 200 15.90 -0.28 69.26
CA GLU A 200 17.34 -0.53 69.13
C GLU A 200 18.19 0.76 69.14
N TYR A 201 17.64 1.86 68.63
CA TYR A 201 18.40 3.10 68.46
C TYR A 201 17.69 4.31 69.10
N PRO A 202 18.42 5.34 69.57
CA PRO A 202 17.86 6.57 70.10
C PRO A 202 17.35 7.46 68.96
N VAL A 203 16.18 7.08 68.40
CA VAL A 203 15.56 7.75 67.25
C VAL A 203 14.14 8.15 67.56
N TYR A 204 13.72 9.28 66.99
CA TYR A 204 12.31 9.67 66.99
C TYR A 204 11.76 9.39 65.57
N ILE A 205 10.73 8.56 65.51
CA ILE A 205 10.06 8.21 64.27
C ILE A 205 8.60 8.62 64.38
N GLU A 206 8.18 9.45 63.47
CA GLU A 206 6.80 9.91 63.36
C GLU A 206 6.21 9.40 62.04
N THR A 207 5.09 8.68 62.13
CA THR A 207 4.33 8.21 60.99
C THR A 207 3.17 9.19 60.75
N MET A 208 3.05 9.71 59.54
CA MET A 208 2.10 10.73 59.17
C MET A 208 1.12 10.21 58.16
N GLY A 209 -0.17 10.54 58.27
CA GLY A 209 -1.18 10.12 57.32
C GLY A 209 -1.64 8.66 57.42
N GLY A 210 -2.48 8.23 56.47
CA GLY A 210 -3.04 6.89 56.42
C GLY A 210 -3.13 6.43 54.95
N GLY A 211 -2.65 5.20 54.65
CA GLY A 211 -2.68 4.65 53.32
C GLY A 211 -1.78 3.44 53.18
N LYS A 212 -1.61 2.96 51.94
CA LYS A 212 -0.70 1.85 51.65
C LYS A 212 0.78 2.25 51.78
N LEU A 213 1.09 3.47 51.40
CA LEU A 213 2.40 4.10 51.61
C LEU A 213 2.26 5.17 52.70
N LEU A 214 3.02 5.01 53.76
CA LEU A 214 3.01 5.91 54.91
C LEU A 214 4.20 6.86 54.84
N PRO A 215 4.00 8.19 54.90
CA PRO A 215 5.08 9.16 55.12
C PRO A 215 5.63 8.94 56.54
N VAL A 216 6.95 8.90 56.63
CA VAL A 216 7.66 8.74 57.91
C VAL A 216 8.76 9.76 57.99
N ALA A 217 8.76 10.51 59.08
CA ALA A 217 9.87 11.39 59.44
C ALA A 217 10.73 10.68 60.51
N VAL A 218 12.01 10.59 60.26
CA VAL A 218 12.97 10.00 61.16
C VAL A 218 14.00 11.05 61.58
N VAL A 219 14.12 11.23 62.89
CA VAL A 219 15.11 12.10 63.51
C VAL A 219 16.10 11.22 64.28
N ALA A 220 17.36 11.23 63.88
CA ALA A 220 18.43 10.47 64.51
C ALA A 220 19.58 11.36 64.92
N LEU A 221 20.34 10.98 65.91
CA LEU A 221 21.62 11.65 66.24
C LEU A 221 22.62 11.44 65.10
N LYS A 222 23.39 12.45 64.75
CA LYS A 222 24.40 12.35 63.67
C LYS A 222 25.41 11.26 63.88
N SER A 223 25.70 10.85 65.15
CA SER A 223 26.59 9.74 65.49
C SER A 223 26.04 8.39 65.05
N ASP A 224 24.73 8.21 65.00
CA ASP A 224 24.09 6.94 64.75
C ASP A 224 23.28 6.94 63.42
N ALA A 225 23.28 8.06 62.71
CA ALA A 225 22.46 8.28 61.50
C ALA A 225 22.72 7.20 60.44
N ASP A 226 23.98 6.86 60.16
CA ASP A 226 24.31 5.86 59.13
C ASP A 226 23.75 4.48 59.42
N LYS A 227 23.84 4.05 60.69
CA LYS A 227 23.27 2.74 61.12
C LYS A 227 21.76 2.70 61.06
N VAL A 228 21.12 3.81 61.46
CA VAL A 228 19.66 3.95 61.40
C VAL A 228 19.19 3.94 59.93
N PHE A 229 19.90 4.60 59.02
CA PHE A 229 19.53 4.61 57.61
C PHE A 229 19.78 3.25 56.94
N GLU A 230 20.80 2.49 57.34
CA GLU A 230 21.02 1.14 56.88
C GLU A 230 19.86 0.23 57.26
N ALA A 231 19.42 0.29 58.55
CA ALA A 231 18.29 -0.46 59.05
C ALA A 231 16.93 -0.06 58.40
N LEU A 232 16.77 1.22 58.04
CA LEU A 232 15.60 1.71 57.29
C LEU A 232 15.60 1.23 55.86
N ASN A 233 16.76 1.14 55.21
CA ASN A 233 16.87 0.61 53.84
C ASN A 233 16.52 -0.89 53.76
N GLU A 234 16.87 -1.68 54.81
CA GLU A 234 16.44 -3.08 54.92
C GLU A 234 14.91 -3.23 55.02
N ALA A 235 14.22 -2.18 55.45
CA ALA A 235 12.78 -2.12 55.52
C ALA A 235 12.12 -1.54 54.21
N ASP A 236 12.87 -1.38 53.14
CA ASP A 236 12.44 -0.73 51.87
C ASP A 236 11.97 0.74 52.08
N PHE A 237 12.61 1.45 53.00
CA PHE A 237 12.35 2.86 53.23
C PHE A 237 12.92 3.68 52.05
N VAL A 238 12.05 4.41 51.37
CA VAL A 238 12.45 5.27 50.26
C VAL A 238 12.63 6.69 50.79
N LYS A 239 13.90 7.11 50.92
CA LYS A 239 14.24 8.48 51.32
C LYS A 239 13.78 9.47 50.26
N THR A 240 13.11 10.54 50.67
CA THR A 240 12.69 11.67 49.81
C THR A 240 13.31 12.96 50.36
N SER A 241 13.72 13.84 49.48
CA SER A 241 14.28 15.17 49.84
C SER A 241 13.52 16.24 49.07
N TYR A 242 12.64 16.92 49.76
CA TYR A 242 11.93 18.08 49.22
C TYR A 242 12.34 19.32 50.03
N ASN A 243 12.82 20.38 49.33
CA ASN A 243 13.27 21.62 49.97
C ASN A 243 12.46 22.82 49.45
N PHE A 244 11.23 22.97 49.98
CA PHE A 244 10.41 24.12 49.69
C PHE A 244 9.70 24.59 50.99
N ASP A 245 9.48 25.91 51.07
CA ASP A 245 9.01 26.58 52.31
C ASP A 245 7.48 26.68 52.41
N VAL A 246 6.80 25.65 51.91
CA VAL A 246 5.34 25.46 51.94
C VAL A 246 4.98 24.05 52.34
N THR A 247 3.73 23.78 52.61
CA THR A 247 3.26 22.42 52.85
C THR A 247 3.15 21.62 51.54
N ALA A 248 3.12 20.28 51.60
CA ALA A 248 2.97 19.43 50.43
C ALA A 248 1.65 19.75 49.69
N SER A 249 0.57 19.95 50.42
CA SER A 249 -0.76 20.28 49.84
C SER A 249 -0.77 21.61 49.11
N GLU A 250 -0.11 22.64 49.66
CA GLU A 250 0.03 23.95 48.98
C GLU A 250 0.87 23.84 47.73
N LYS A 251 1.98 23.06 47.77
CA LYS A 251 2.82 22.85 46.59
C LYS A 251 2.10 22.03 45.51
N ILE A 252 1.32 21.01 45.86
CA ILE A 252 0.46 20.26 44.93
C ILE A 252 -0.52 21.25 44.24
N ALA A 253 -1.21 22.11 45.01
CA ALA A 253 -2.14 23.07 44.41
C ALA A 253 -1.47 24.05 43.45
N GLU A 254 -0.25 24.53 43.76
CA GLU A 254 0.58 25.34 42.86
C GLU A 254 0.90 24.59 41.57
N LEU A 255 1.43 23.35 41.67
CA LEU A 255 1.80 22.54 40.53
C LEU A 255 0.58 22.13 39.68
N GLU A 256 -0.57 21.87 40.30
CA GLU A 256 -1.84 21.67 39.58
C GLU A 256 -2.26 22.87 38.78
N GLN A 257 -2.04 24.08 39.33
CA GLN A 257 -2.32 25.34 38.61
C GLN A 257 -1.37 25.50 37.42
N ASP A 258 -0.09 25.15 37.57
CA ASP A 258 0.87 25.13 36.46
C ASP A 258 0.46 24.13 35.37
N VAL A 259 0.05 22.92 35.74
CA VAL A 259 -0.48 21.90 34.80
C VAL A 259 -1.71 22.44 34.05
N LYS A 260 -2.62 23.16 34.75
CA LYS A 260 -3.79 23.79 34.11
C LYS A 260 -3.38 24.85 33.11
N THR A 261 -2.37 25.67 33.46
CA THR A 261 -1.86 26.72 32.57
C THR A 261 -1.24 26.12 31.33
N LEU A 262 -0.39 25.09 31.48
CA LEU A 262 0.22 24.37 30.36
C LEU A 262 -0.84 23.67 29.48
N ASN A 263 -1.88 23.08 30.07
CA ASN A 263 -2.97 22.49 29.30
C ASN A 263 -3.76 23.54 28.49
N ARG A 264 -3.97 24.75 29.01
CA ARG A 264 -4.59 25.85 28.26
C ARG A 264 -3.71 26.31 27.10
N GLU A 265 -2.40 26.44 27.33
CA GLU A 265 -1.44 26.77 26.28
C GLU A 265 -1.45 25.70 25.20
N LYS A 266 -1.42 24.42 25.59
CA LYS A 266 -1.51 23.28 24.68
C LYS A 266 -2.77 23.31 23.83
N GLN A 267 -3.91 23.67 24.43
CA GLN A 267 -5.18 23.78 23.72
C GLN A 267 -5.16 24.95 22.72
N SER A 268 -4.63 26.10 23.10
CA SER A 268 -4.47 27.24 22.21
C SER A 268 -3.60 26.90 21.00
N LEU A 269 -2.50 26.19 21.21
CA LEU A 269 -1.63 25.71 20.12
C LEU A 269 -2.35 24.70 19.22
N LEU A 270 -3.19 23.82 19.78
CA LEU A 270 -4.01 22.90 18.99
C LEU A 270 -5.01 23.67 18.13
N GLU A 271 -5.70 24.68 18.69
CA GLU A 271 -6.63 25.53 17.96
C GLU A 271 -5.94 26.32 16.85
N GLU A 272 -4.75 26.87 17.12
CA GLU A 272 -3.91 27.54 16.14
C GLU A 272 -3.50 26.55 15.01
N SER A 273 -3.07 25.34 15.35
CA SER A 273 -2.70 24.33 14.34
C SER A 273 -3.86 23.96 13.43
N LEU A 274 -5.08 23.86 13.96
CA LEU A 274 -6.28 23.55 13.18
C LEU A 274 -6.67 24.68 12.22
N SER A 275 -6.29 25.94 12.49
CA SER A 275 -6.54 27.05 11.55
C SER A 275 -5.80 26.86 10.21
N PHE A 276 -4.67 26.14 10.20
CA PHE A 276 -3.92 25.81 8.99
C PHE A 276 -4.52 24.65 8.18
N GLU A 277 -5.62 24.03 8.61
CA GLU A 277 -6.31 23.00 7.80
C GLU A 277 -6.78 23.56 6.44
N ASP A 278 -7.06 24.84 6.35
CA ASP A 278 -7.43 25.51 5.09
C ASP A 278 -6.26 25.67 4.12
N ASP A 279 -5.03 25.73 4.61
CA ASP A 279 -3.83 25.84 3.81
C ASP A 279 -3.30 24.48 3.29
N ILE A 280 -3.88 23.36 3.71
CA ILE A 280 -3.47 22.02 3.25
C ILE A 280 -3.44 21.88 1.70
N PRO A 281 -4.39 22.42 0.93
CA PRO A 281 -4.30 22.42 -0.52
C PRO A 281 -3.05 23.12 -1.06
N ASP A 282 -2.68 24.29 -0.48
CA ASP A 282 -1.49 25.05 -0.86
C ASP A 282 -0.22 24.28 -0.50
N PHE A 283 -0.13 23.70 0.69
CA PHE A 283 0.99 22.81 1.08
C PHE A 283 1.16 21.63 0.11
N LYS A 284 0.06 21.02 -0.32
CA LYS A 284 0.07 19.91 -1.29
C LYS A 284 0.52 20.37 -2.68
N GLN A 285 0.07 21.55 -3.10
CA GLN A 285 0.47 22.10 -4.39
C GLN A 285 1.96 22.45 -4.38
N LEU A 286 2.49 23.06 -3.30
CA LEU A 286 3.91 23.35 -3.15
C LEU A 286 4.75 22.06 -3.11
N TYR A 287 4.28 21.01 -2.45
CA TYR A 287 4.96 19.71 -2.46
C TYR A 287 5.10 19.15 -3.88
N ASP A 288 4.00 19.18 -4.66
CA ASP A 288 4.01 18.71 -6.04
C ASP A 288 4.87 19.62 -6.93
N TYR A 289 4.87 20.94 -6.70
CA TYR A 289 5.74 21.89 -7.39
C TYR A 289 7.22 21.54 -7.17
N TYR A 290 7.65 21.33 -5.93
CA TYR A 290 9.01 20.91 -5.62
C TYR A 290 9.36 19.54 -6.24
N THR A 291 8.40 18.62 -6.29
CA THR A 291 8.62 17.31 -6.92
C THR A 291 8.88 17.46 -8.42
N VAL A 292 8.13 18.32 -9.09
CA VAL A 292 8.28 18.60 -10.52
C VAL A 292 9.55 19.42 -10.79
N GLU A 293 9.84 20.43 -9.96
CA GLU A 293 11.08 21.21 -10.06
C GLU A 293 12.32 20.32 -9.88
N ASN A 294 12.32 19.44 -8.87
CA ASN A 294 13.42 18.50 -8.68
C ASN A 294 13.60 17.57 -9.90
N ALA A 295 12.52 17.09 -10.50
CA ALA A 295 12.61 16.27 -11.72
C ALA A 295 13.21 17.06 -12.89
N ARG A 296 12.88 18.35 -13.02
CA ARG A 296 13.45 19.25 -14.02
C ARG A 296 14.94 19.53 -13.77
N LEU A 297 15.34 19.72 -12.52
CA LEU A 297 16.75 19.90 -12.14
C LEU A 297 17.56 18.62 -12.40
N VAL A 298 17.03 17.45 -12.07
CA VAL A 298 17.65 16.15 -12.39
C VAL A 298 17.80 15.97 -13.91
N ALA A 299 16.79 16.34 -14.69
CA ALA A 299 16.88 16.33 -16.14
C ALA A 299 17.96 17.31 -16.65
N SER A 300 18.02 18.52 -16.08
CA SER A 300 19.06 19.52 -16.38
C SER A 300 20.48 19.02 -16.08
N ASP A 301 20.67 18.30 -14.96
CA ASP A 301 21.97 17.70 -14.59
C ASP A 301 22.38 16.56 -15.53
N GLY A 302 21.41 15.94 -16.20
CA GLY A 302 21.62 14.87 -17.17
C GLY A 302 21.97 15.36 -18.59
N LEU A 303 22.03 16.68 -18.85
CA LEU A 303 22.34 17.24 -20.16
C LEU A 303 23.85 17.35 -20.39
N ALA A 304 24.30 17.09 -21.61
CA ALA A 304 25.67 17.38 -22.00
C ALA A 304 25.85 18.89 -22.21
N LEU A 305 26.75 19.51 -21.49
CA LEU A 305 27.00 20.95 -21.50
C LEU A 305 28.32 21.26 -22.18
N THR A 306 28.32 22.34 -22.99
CA THR A 306 29.52 23.03 -23.46
C THR A 306 29.60 24.42 -22.80
N LYS A 307 30.59 25.23 -23.10
CA LYS A 307 30.71 26.60 -22.56
C LYS A 307 29.50 27.48 -22.87
N THR A 308 28.84 27.29 -24.00
CA THR A 308 27.77 28.17 -24.49
C THR A 308 26.48 27.46 -24.87
N SER A 309 26.52 26.13 -25.01
CA SER A 309 25.42 25.34 -25.54
C SER A 309 25.22 24.08 -24.71
N PHE A 310 24.06 23.48 -24.85
CA PHE A 310 23.75 22.16 -24.27
C PHE A 310 23.14 21.24 -25.32
N VAL A 311 23.29 19.93 -25.07
CA VAL A 311 22.65 18.87 -25.84
C VAL A 311 21.65 18.17 -24.95
N LEU A 312 20.41 18.07 -25.41
CA LEU A 312 19.34 17.33 -24.77
C LEU A 312 18.99 16.14 -25.65
N GLU A 313 18.98 14.96 -25.04
CA GLU A 313 18.47 13.74 -25.66
C GLU A 313 17.21 13.31 -24.95
N GLY A 314 16.25 12.80 -25.71
CA GLY A 314 14.99 12.36 -25.14
C GLY A 314 14.20 11.47 -26.08
N TRP A 315 13.06 10.97 -25.57
CA TRP A 315 12.13 10.15 -26.32
C TRP A 315 10.75 10.75 -26.30
N PHE A 316 10.02 10.62 -27.40
CA PHE A 316 8.63 11.06 -27.51
C PHE A 316 7.85 10.16 -28.48
N PRO A 317 6.50 10.07 -28.33
CA PRO A 317 5.65 9.35 -29.27
C PRO A 317 5.71 9.95 -30.68
N LYS A 318 5.83 9.12 -31.70
CA LYS A 318 5.89 9.55 -33.10
C LYS A 318 4.71 10.43 -33.50
N ASP A 319 3.51 10.13 -32.97
CA ASP A 319 2.29 10.88 -33.28
C ASP A 319 2.31 12.32 -32.75
N GLU A 320 3.20 12.65 -31.80
CA GLU A 320 3.32 13.97 -31.16
C GLU A 320 4.48 14.80 -31.68
N GLU A 321 5.12 14.38 -32.78
CA GLU A 321 6.33 15.03 -33.33
C GLU A 321 6.09 16.50 -33.67
N GLU A 322 5.00 16.81 -34.39
CA GLU A 322 4.67 18.18 -34.77
C GLU A 322 4.46 19.09 -33.56
N LYS A 323 3.80 18.58 -32.52
CA LYS A 323 3.56 19.32 -31.28
C LYS A 323 4.87 19.61 -30.54
N VAL A 324 5.76 18.63 -30.45
CA VAL A 324 7.04 18.77 -29.74
C VAL A 324 7.96 19.73 -30.48
N VAL A 325 8.14 19.53 -31.78
CA VAL A 325 9.00 20.37 -32.62
C VAL A 325 8.47 21.82 -32.74
N GLY A 326 7.15 21.99 -32.85
CA GLY A 326 6.49 23.30 -32.80
C GLY A 326 6.75 24.04 -31.51
N ALA A 327 6.47 23.41 -30.38
CA ALA A 327 6.68 24.02 -29.06
C ALA A 327 8.14 24.41 -28.77
N ILE A 328 9.11 23.63 -29.26
CA ILE A 328 10.53 23.97 -29.13
C ILE A 328 10.88 25.22 -29.99
N LYS A 329 10.41 25.26 -31.22
CA LYS A 329 10.65 26.39 -32.13
C LYS A 329 9.97 27.69 -31.65
N ASP A 330 8.80 27.57 -31.03
CA ASP A 330 8.10 28.74 -30.45
C ASP A 330 8.85 29.31 -29.23
N THR A 331 9.73 28.54 -28.62
CA THR A 331 10.50 28.95 -27.43
C THR A 331 11.81 29.63 -27.80
N THR A 332 12.50 29.17 -28.84
CA THR A 332 13.78 29.75 -29.29
C THR A 332 14.03 29.48 -30.78
N ASP A 333 14.54 30.50 -31.51
CA ASP A 333 14.95 30.34 -32.88
C ASP A 333 16.35 29.73 -33.03
N ALA A 334 17.14 29.80 -31.96
CA ALA A 334 18.55 29.36 -31.94
C ALA A 334 18.67 27.89 -31.46
N VAL A 335 18.01 26.99 -32.17
CA VAL A 335 17.97 25.57 -31.86
C VAL A 335 18.15 24.70 -33.09
N VAL A 336 18.93 23.63 -32.94
CA VAL A 336 19.01 22.56 -33.94
C VAL A 336 18.29 21.33 -33.37
N ILE A 337 17.31 20.84 -34.10
CA ILE A 337 16.47 19.72 -33.73
C ILE A 337 16.71 18.60 -34.74
N GLU A 338 17.07 17.43 -34.22
CA GLU A 338 17.16 16.19 -34.99
C GLU A 338 16.22 15.16 -34.37
N THR A 339 15.39 14.55 -35.21
CA THR A 339 14.51 13.44 -34.83
C THR A 339 14.87 12.21 -35.64
N ARG A 340 15.01 11.05 -34.98
CA ARG A 340 15.28 9.78 -35.64
C ARG A 340 14.47 8.65 -35.12
N ASP A 341 14.28 7.62 -35.93
CA ASP A 341 13.69 6.36 -35.49
C ASP A 341 14.69 5.57 -34.60
N PRO A 342 14.19 4.71 -33.69
CA PRO A 342 15.04 3.89 -32.82
C PRO A 342 15.92 2.93 -33.61
N VAL A 343 17.21 2.82 -33.23
CA VAL A 343 18.16 1.85 -33.81
C VAL A 343 18.44 0.71 -32.87
N ALA A 344 19.12 -0.32 -33.36
CA ALA A 344 19.54 -1.45 -32.54
C ALA A 344 20.56 -0.97 -31.50
N GLY A 345 20.28 -1.22 -30.21
CA GLY A 345 21.11 -0.79 -29.08
C GLY A 345 20.56 0.39 -28.30
N ASP A 346 19.59 1.14 -28.86
CA ASP A 346 18.92 2.20 -28.09
C ASP A 346 18.06 1.63 -26.94
N SER A 347 18.16 2.26 -25.76
CA SER A 347 17.27 2.00 -24.63
C SER A 347 15.98 2.81 -24.80
N VAL A 348 15.02 2.27 -25.55
CA VAL A 348 13.77 2.94 -25.88
C VAL A 348 12.74 2.73 -24.76
N PRO A 349 12.15 3.79 -24.20
CA PRO A 349 11.06 3.65 -23.23
C PRO A 349 9.80 3.12 -23.90
N THR A 350 9.02 2.34 -23.17
CA THR A 350 7.81 1.73 -23.69
C THR A 350 6.57 2.49 -23.19
N LEU A 351 5.81 3.00 -24.13
CA LEU A 351 4.49 3.58 -23.89
C LEU A 351 3.42 2.63 -24.44
N THR A 352 2.51 2.18 -23.58
CA THR A 352 1.36 1.37 -23.99
C THR A 352 0.11 2.24 -24.09
N LYS A 353 -0.62 2.11 -25.20
CA LYS A 353 -1.89 2.82 -25.43
C LYS A 353 -2.99 1.79 -25.61
N ASN A 354 -3.53 1.34 -24.49
CA ASN A 354 -4.60 0.35 -24.43
C ASN A 354 -5.97 1.03 -24.29
N ASN A 355 -7.02 0.32 -24.70
CA ASN A 355 -8.39 0.77 -24.49
C ASN A 355 -8.75 0.77 -22.99
N LYS A 356 -9.84 1.43 -22.61
CA LYS A 356 -10.27 1.62 -21.20
C LYS A 356 -10.52 0.29 -20.45
N ILE A 357 -10.79 -0.80 -21.15
CA ILE A 357 -11.04 -2.13 -20.57
C ILE A 357 -9.71 -2.84 -20.27
N VAL A 358 -8.73 -2.73 -21.17
CA VAL A 358 -7.43 -3.40 -21.06
C VAL A 358 -6.45 -2.60 -20.19
N ALA A 359 -6.49 -1.28 -20.26
CA ALA A 359 -5.57 -0.39 -19.55
C ALA A 359 -5.40 -0.67 -18.03
N PRO A 360 -6.43 -1.09 -17.27
CA PRO A 360 -6.23 -1.46 -15.87
C PRO A 360 -5.24 -2.60 -15.67
N TYR A 361 -5.21 -3.57 -16.58
CA TYR A 361 -4.37 -4.77 -16.49
C TYR A 361 -2.89 -4.51 -16.78
N GLU A 362 -2.54 -3.34 -17.36
CA GLU A 362 -1.16 -2.89 -17.47
C GLU A 362 -0.44 -2.86 -16.11
N ASN A 363 -1.18 -2.58 -15.03
CA ASN A 363 -0.61 -2.63 -13.69
C ASN A 363 -0.11 -4.03 -13.31
N ILE A 364 -0.85 -5.09 -13.73
CA ILE A 364 -0.48 -6.47 -13.45
C ILE A 364 0.80 -6.81 -14.24
N THR A 365 0.83 -6.49 -15.54
CA THR A 365 2.01 -6.72 -16.37
C THR A 365 3.23 -5.97 -15.85
N ASN A 366 3.08 -4.69 -15.49
CA ASN A 366 4.15 -3.85 -14.97
C ASN A 366 4.64 -4.27 -13.57
N MET A 367 3.84 -5.01 -12.78
CA MET A 367 4.29 -5.62 -11.52
C MET A 367 5.33 -6.73 -11.75
N TYR A 368 5.24 -7.44 -12.87
CA TYR A 368 6.23 -8.44 -13.25
C TYR A 368 7.44 -7.78 -13.90
N SER A 369 7.22 -7.17 -15.05
CA SER A 369 8.22 -6.38 -15.78
C SER A 369 7.50 -5.57 -16.87
N PRO A 370 7.87 -4.31 -17.11
CA PRO A 370 7.38 -3.59 -18.28
C PRO A 370 7.79 -4.30 -19.56
N PRO A 371 6.92 -4.36 -20.59
CA PRO A 371 7.26 -4.94 -21.88
C PRO A 371 8.41 -4.15 -22.53
N SER A 372 9.31 -4.85 -23.21
CA SER A 372 10.33 -4.22 -24.03
C SER A 372 9.67 -3.55 -25.24
N TYR A 373 10.28 -2.47 -25.75
CA TYR A 373 9.77 -1.75 -26.92
C TYR A 373 9.56 -2.65 -28.16
N ARG A 374 10.36 -3.72 -28.29
CA ARG A 374 10.29 -4.67 -29.42
C ARG A 374 9.38 -5.89 -29.16
N ASP A 375 8.82 -5.98 -27.96
CA ASP A 375 7.92 -7.08 -27.61
C ASP A 375 6.50 -6.82 -28.13
N VAL A 376 5.67 -7.85 -28.00
CA VAL A 376 4.23 -7.73 -28.22
C VAL A 376 3.58 -7.34 -26.89
N ASP A 377 2.63 -6.44 -26.92
CA ASP A 377 1.84 -6.10 -25.75
C ASP A 377 1.01 -7.30 -25.29
N PRO A 378 1.28 -7.87 -24.10
CA PRO A 378 0.52 -9.00 -23.57
C PRO A 378 -0.83 -8.57 -22.96
N ASN A 379 -1.04 -7.28 -22.67
CA ASN A 379 -2.15 -6.78 -21.89
C ASN A 379 -3.55 -7.16 -22.39
N PRO A 380 -3.84 -7.19 -23.71
CA PRO A 380 -5.16 -7.61 -24.18
C PRO A 380 -5.48 -9.07 -23.83
N VAL A 381 -4.47 -9.94 -23.92
CA VAL A 381 -4.62 -11.36 -23.61
C VAL A 381 -4.68 -11.58 -22.09
N VAL A 382 -3.81 -10.90 -21.35
CA VAL A 382 -3.85 -10.89 -19.89
C VAL A 382 -5.21 -10.43 -19.39
N ALA A 383 -5.77 -9.35 -19.94
CA ALA A 383 -7.07 -8.85 -19.54
C ALA A 383 -8.18 -9.89 -19.70
N PHE A 384 -8.18 -10.63 -20.81
CA PHE A 384 -9.16 -11.69 -21.07
C PHE A 384 -9.01 -12.86 -20.08
N PHE A 385 -7.81 -13.40 -19.93
CA PHE A 385 -7.60 -14.57 -19.06
C PHE A 385 -7.71 -14.20 -17.58
N TYR A 386 -7.21 -13.05 -17.18
CA TYR A 386 -7.37 -12.58 -15.80
C TYR A 386 -8.83 -12.37 -15.43
N PHE A 387 -9.63 -11.78 -16.32
CA PHE A 387 -11.08 -11.67 -16.13
C PHE A 387 -11.73 -13.04 -15.97
N LEU A 388 -11.42 -13.98 -16.86
CA LEU A 388 -12.00 -15.33 -16.86
C LEU A 388 -11.62 -16.11 -15.59
N ILE A 389 -10.34 -16.16 -15.28
CA ILE A 389 -9.76 -16.94 -14.17
C ILE A 389 -10.24 -16.38 -12.82
N PHE A 390 -10.24 -15.06 -12.66
CA PHE A 390 -10.73 -14.41 -11.46
C PHE A 390 -12.17 -14.83 -11.11
N GLY A 391 -13.04 -14.85 -12.12
CA GLY A 391 -14.43 -15.26 -11.94
C GLY A 391 -14.57 -16.74 -11.55
N ILE A 392 -13.83 -17.63 -12.21
CA ILE A 392 -13.86 -19.06 -11.92
C ILE A 392 -13.36 -19.36 -10.51
N MET A 393 -12.29 -18.69 -10.07
CA MET A 393 -11.71 -18.86 -8.73
C MET A 393 -12.64 -18.42 -7.60
N MET A 394 -13.41 -17.34 -7.78
CA MET A 394 -14.34 -16.84 -6.77
C MET A 394 -15.69 -17.51 -6.78
N GLY A 395 -16.26 -17.74 -7.95
CA GLY A 395 -17.45 -18.55 -8.25
C GLY A 395 -18.72 -18.29 -7.44
N ASP A 396 -18.91 -17.09 -6.85
CA ASP A 396 -20.12 -16.71 -6.08
C ASP A 396 -20.74 -15.42 -6.59
N ALA A 397 -22.01 -15.47 -6.95
CA ALA A 397 -22.72 -14.35 -7.57
C ALA A 397 -22.88 -13.14 -6.63
N VAL A 398 -23.14 -13.36 -5.35
CA VAL A 398 -23.32 -12.25 -4.39
C VAL A 398 -21.99 -11.60 -4.08
N TYR A 399 -20.92 -12.36 -3.89
CA TYR A 399 -19.57 -11.82 -3.74
C TYR A 399 -19.16 -11.03 -4.97
N GLY A 400 -19.44 -11.57 -6.17
CA GLY A 400 -19.23 -10.87 -7.42
C GLY A 400 -19.96 -9.54 -7.51
N LEU A 401 -21.21 -9.48 -7.11
CA LEU A 401 -22.00 -8.24 -7.08
C LEU A 401 -21.43 -7.21 -6.12
N ILE A 402 -21.02 -7.64 -4.93
CA ILE A 402 -20.39 -6.75 -3.92
C ILE A 402 -19.08 -6.17 -4.45
N LEU A 403 -18.20 -7.01 -5.05
CA LEU A 403 -16.93 -6.58 -5.61
C LEU A 403 -17.13 -5.68 -6.84
N MET A 404 -18.09 -6.00 -7.70
CA MET A 404 -18.42 -5.18 -8.87
C MET A 404 -18.90 -3.79 -8.46
N LEU A 405 -19.87 -3.71 -7.55
CA LEU A 405 -20.39 -2.43 -7.06
C LEU A 405 -19.29 -1.66 -6.30
N GLY A 406 -18.55 -2.32 -5.41
CA GLY A 406 -17.47 -1.70 -4.65
C GLY A 406 -16.34 -1.17 -5.54
N GLY A 407 -15.92 -1.93 -6.54
CA GLY A 407 -14.88 -1.54 -7.48
C GLY A 407 -15.30 -0.38 -8.37
N PHE A 408 -16.42 -0.49 -9.09
CA PHE A 408 -16.87 0.57 -9.99
C PHE A 408 -17.31 1.83 -9.23
N LEU A 409 -18.08 1.68 -8.13
CA LEU A 409 -18.49 2.82 -7.32
C LEU A 409 -17.27 3.53 -6.72
N GLY A 410 -16.29 2.77 -6.21
CA GLY A 410 -15.03 3.33 -5.72
C GLY A 410 -14.30 4.14 -6.78
N TYR A 411 -14.19 3.63 -8.01
CA TYR A 411 -13.57 4.36 -9.12
C TYR A 411 -14.32 5.63 -9.50
N PHE A 412 -15.65 5.56 -9.65
CA PHE A 412 -16.45 6.72 -10.05
C PHE A 412 -16.57 7.80 -8.97
N LEU A 413 -16.58 7.41 -7.69
CA LEU A 413 -16.64 8.35 -6.57
C LEU A 413 -15.29 9.04 -6.31
N LEU A 414 -14.20 8.28 -6.36
CA LEU A 414 -12.85 8.81 -6.11
C LEU A 414 -12.30 9.62 -7.28
N LYS A 415 -12.80 9.40 -8.52
CA LYS A 415 -12.36 10.06 -9.75
C LYS A 415 -10.83 10.16 -9.82
N PRO A 416 -10.10 9.06 -9.76
CA PRO A 416 -8.64 9.09 -9.77
C PRO A 416 -8.12 9.71 -11.07
N PRO A 417 -6.93 10.34 -11.05
CA PRO A 417 -6.30 10.85 -12.25
C PRO A 417 -6.01 9.72 -13.25
N PRO A 418 -5.81 10.05 -14.53
CA PRO A 418 -5.44 9.07 -15.54
C PRO A 418 -4.24 8.23 -15.10
N GLY A 419 -4.33 6.93 -15.29
CA GLY A 419 -3.30 5.98 -14.85
C GLY A 419 -3.33 5.57 -13.37
N LYS A 420 -4.02 6.31 -12.50
CA LYS A 420 -4.21 5.95 -11.08
C LYS A 420 -5.58 5.27 -10.85
N GLY A 421 -5.73 4.56 -9.74
CA GLY A 421 -7.00 3.91 -9.38
C GLY A 421 -7.37 2.67 -10.22
N ARG A 422 -6.46 2.15 -11.04
CA ARG A 422 -6.66 0.99 -11.90
C ARG A 422 -7.09 -0.26 -11.12
N ILE A 423 -6.65 -0.38 -9.86
CA ILE A 423 -7.03 -1.50 -8.97
C ILE A 423 -8.53 -1.59 -8.74
N PHE A 424 -9.23 -0.45 -8.62
CA PHE A 424 -10.70 -0.44 -8.47
C PHE A 424 -11.39 -1.00 -9.70
N LEU A 425 -10.86 -0.70 -10.90
CA LEU A 425 -11.40 -1.24 -12.15
C LEU A 425 -11.12 -2.76 -12.27
N ILE A 426 -9.94 -3.22 -11.87
CA ILE A 426 -9.60 -4.65 -11.85
C ILE A 426 -10.57 -5.40 -10.93
N ILE A 427 -10.78 -4.90 -9.70
CA ILE A 427 -11.72 -5.50 -8.74
C ILE A 427 -13.15 -5.44 -9.27
N GLY A 428 -13.57 -4.33 -9.87
CA GLY A 428 -14.90 -4.17 -10.46
C GLY A 428 -15.15 -5.14 -11.61
N MET A 429 -14.18 -5.29 -12.51
CA MET A 429 -14.28 -6.25 -13.63
C MET A 429 -14.15 -7.69 -13.16
N GLY A 430 -13.24 -7.98 -12.22
CA GLY A 430 -13.16 -9.28 -11.56
C GLY A 430 -14.46 -9.64 -10.85
N GLY A 431 -15.09 -8.67 -10.17
CA GLY A 431 -16.41 -8.83 -9.57
C GLY A 431 -17.52 -9.15 -10.59
N LEU A 432 -17.49 -8.47 -11.75
CA LEU A 432 -18.41 -8.79 -12.86
C LEU A 432 -18.22 -10.24 -13.35
N SER A 433 -16.98 -10.66 -13.55
CA SER A 433 -16.69 -12.04 -13.94
C SER A 433 -17.15 -13.04 -12.87
N THR A 434 -16.85 -12.74 -11.60
CA THR A 434 -17.31 -13.56 -10.46
C THR A 434 -18.82 -13.66 -10.39
N PHE A 435 -19.56 -12.59 -10.68
CA PHE A 435 -21.00 -12.61 -10.75
C PHE A 435 -21.48 -13.58 -11.86
N ILE A 436 -20.92 -13.47 -13.06
CA ILE A 436 -21.27 -14.33 -14.19
C ILE A 436 -21.03 -15.81 -13.86
N TRP A 437 -19.82 -16.14 -13.39
CA TRP A 437 -19.45 -17.51 -13.05
C TRP A 437 -20.21 -18.02 -11.82
N GLY A 438 -20.49 -17.15 -10.84
CA GLY A 438 -21.30 -17.48 -9.68
C GLY A 438 -22.73 -17.89 -10.06
N VAL A 439 -23.34 -17.21 -11.04
CA VAL A 439 -24.64 -17.62 -11.60
C VAL A 439 -24.54 -18.97 -12.29
N VAL A 440 -23.50 -19.20 -13.09
CA VAL A 440 -23.26 -20.45 -13.83
C VAL A 440 -23.02 -21.63 -12.89
N PHE A 441 -22.31 -21.42 -11.78
CA PHE A 441 -21.98 -22.43 -10.76
C PHE A 441 -23.05 -22.55 -9.66
N GLY A 442 -24.05 -21.68 -9.64
CA GLY A 442 -25.08 -21.66 -8.60
C GLY A 442 -24.57 -21.22 -7.22
N GLY A 443 -23.48 -20.44 -7.16
CA GLY A 443 -22.93 -19.86 -5.93
C GLY A 443 -23.69 -18.61 -5.50
N TRP A 444 -24.50 -18.74 -4.46
CA TRP A 444 -25.31 -17.65 -3.89
C TRP A 444 -25.13 -17.60 -2.38
N LEU A 445 -23.95 -17.16 -1.89
CA LEU A 445 -23.57 -17.19 -0.46
C LEU A 445 -23.70 -18.61 0.13
N ALA A 446 -23.45 -19.63 -0.66
CA ALA A 446 -23.66 -21.03 -0.30
C ALA A 446 -25.10 -21.38 0.17
N PHE A 447 -26.12 -20.59 -0.23
CA PHE A 447 -27.52 -20.98 -0.07
C PHE A 447 -27.95 -21.90 -1.21
N ASP A 448 -28.83 -22.86 -0.89
CA ASP A 448 -29.45 -23.70 -1.92
C ASP A 448 -30.56 -22.92 -2.63
N VAL A 449 -30.43 -22.81 -3.94
CA VAL A 449 -31.40 -22.12 -4.83
C VAL A 449 -32.28 -23.10 -5.61
N SER A 450 -32.31 -24.37 -5.22
CA SER A 450 -33.15 -25.39 -5.82
C SER A 450 -34.64 -24.99 -5.73
N GLY A 451 -35.40 -25.17 -6.81
CA GLY A 451 -36.80 -24.75 -6.90
C GLY A 451 -37.03 -23.28 -7.25
N THR A 452 -35.98 -22.48 -7.43
CA THR A 452 -36.11 -21.09 -7.87
C THR A 452 -35.88 -20.95 -9.39
N PHE A 453 -36.26 -19.78 -9.97
CA PHE A 453 -35.94 -19.47 -11.38
C PHE A 453 -34.45 -19.56 -11.68
N LEU A 454 -33.59 -19.28 -10.70
CA LEU A 454 -32.13 -19.29 -10.81
C LEU A 454 -31.56 -20.68 -11.10
N GLU A 455 -32.24 -21.74 -10.70
CA GLU A 455 -31.80 -23.12 -10.96
C GLU A 455 -31.62 -23.42 -12.45
N LYS A 456 -32.44 -22.79 -13.31
CA LYS A 456 -32.37 -22.98 -14.78
C LYS A 456 -31.08 -22.38 -15.41
N LEU A 457 -30.41 -21.48 -14.71
CA LEU A 457 -29.16 -20.83 -15.16
C LEU A 457 -27.92 -21.56 -14.70
N ILE A 458 -28.06 -22.53 -13.81
CA ILE A 458 -26.94 -23.32 -13.26
C ILE A 458 -26.52 -24.35 -14.29
N TRP A 459 -25.25 -24.29 -14.68
CA TRP A 459 -24.68 -25.31 -15.56
C TRP A 459 -24.27 -26.57 -14.79
N PHE A 460 -23.48 -26.38 -13.71
CA PHE A 460 -23.20 -27.43 -12.72
C PHE A 460 -22.80 -26.77 -11.39
N LYS A 461 -23.10 -27.46 -10.28
CA LYS A 461 -22.66 -27.03 -8.95
C LYS A 461 -21.29 -27.62 -8.66
N PRO A 462 -20.23 -26.84 -8.32
CA PRO A 462 -18.92 -27.37 -8.00
C PRO A 462 -18.92 -28.34 -6.81
N ILE A 463 -19.84 -28.15 -5.88
CA ILE A 463 -20.10 -29.02 -4.75
C ILE A 463 -21.57 -29.44 -4.84
N ASP A 464 -21.79 -30.72 -5.09
CA ASP A 464 -23.12 -31.32 -5.18
C ASP A 464 -23.10 -32.65 -4.41
N GLU A 465 -23.88 -32.76 -3.37
CA GLU A 465 -23.96 -33.97 -2.54
C GLU A 465 -24.57 -35.15 -3.32
N THR A 466 -25.33 -34.86 -4.37
CA THR A 466 -25.99 -35.88 -5.21
C THR A 466 -25.11 -36.45 -6.28
N ASN A 467 -24.09 -35.71 -6.73
CA ASN A 467 -23.18 -36.12 -7.78
C ASN A 467 -21.69 -35.93 -7.41
N PRO A 468 -20.99 -36.98 -6.99
CA PRO A 468 -19.59 -36.87 -6.54
C PRO A 468 -18.60 -36.49 -7.65
N ASN A 469 -19.02 -36.51 -8.92
CA ASN A 469 -18.15 -36.21 -10.06
C ASN A 469 -18.06 -34.70 -10.35
N THR A 470 -18.85 -33.84 -9.70
CA THR A 470 -18.88 -32.41 -9.99
C THR A 470 -17.53 -31.73 -9.69
N ALA A 471 -16.84 -32.13 -8.63
CA ALA A 471 -15.48 -31.69 -8.34
C ALA A 471 -14.48 -32.03 -9.47
N LEU A 472 -14.65 -33.20 -10.10
CA LEU A 472 -13.82 -33.62 -11.23
C LEU A 472 -14.10 -32.77 -12.48
N TYR A 473 -15.36 -32.37 -12.71
CA TYR A 473 -15.71 -31.46 -13.81
C TYR A 473 -15.09 -30.10 -13.61
N MET A 474 -15.08 -29.57 -12.38
CA MET A 474 -14.43 -28.29 -12.05
C MET A 474 -12.91 -28.38 -12.24
N LEU A 475 -12.28 -29.46 -11.84
CA LEU A 475 -10.86 -29.74 -12.12
C LEU A 475 -10.61 -29.80 -13.63
N GLY A 476 -11.46 -30.51 -14.37
CA GLY A 476 -11.36 -30.59 -15.83
C GLY A 476 -11.48 -29.24 -16.52
N LEU A 477 -12.43 -28.39 -16.09
CA LEU A 477 -12.57 -27.01 -16.56
C LEU A 477 -11.31 -26.18 -16.29
N SER A 478 -10.76 -26.30 -15.08
CA SER A 478 -9.55 -25.58 -14.68
C SER A 478 -8.34 -25.96 -15.56
N LEU A 479 -8.14 -27.24 -15.80
CA LEU A 479 -7.06 -27.72 -16.67
C LEU A 479 -7.30 -27.31 -18.13
N ALA A 480 -8.56 -27.32 -18.61
CA ALA A 480 -8.90 -26.88 -19.96
C ALA A 480 -8.56 -25.41 -20.20
N VAL A 481 -8.90 -24.54 -19.24
CA VAL A 481 -8.50 -23.12 -19.29
C VAL A 481 -6.98 -22.99 -19.36
N GLY A 482 -6.24 -23.75 -18.55
CA GLY A 482 -4.78 -23.79 -18.57
C GLY A 482 -4.22 -24.19 -19.93
N VAL A 483 -4.74 -25.26 -20.52
CA VAL A 483 -4.30 -25.70 -21.84
C VAL A 483 -4.57 -24.67 -22.92
N VAL A 484 -5.74 -24.01 -22.90
CA VAL A 484 -6.06 -22.92 -23.83
C VAL A 484 -5.10 -21.75 -23.66
N GLN A 485 -4.84 -21.32 -22.44
CA GLN A 485 -3.95 -20.20 -22.16
C GLN A 485 -2.50 -20.48 -22.59
N ILE A 486 -1.99 -21.67 -22.32
CA ILE A 486 -0.65 -22.10 -22.77
C ILE A 486 -0.55 -22.14 -24.30
N ASN A 487 -1.60 -22.59 -24.99
CA ASN A 487 -1.62 -22.55 -26.45
C ASN A 487 -1.59 -21.11 -26.99
N VAL A 488 -2.33 -20.18 -26.36
CA VAL A 488 -2.27 -18.75 -26.73
C VAL A 488 -0.87 -18.18 -26.46
N SER A 489 -0.22 -18.54 -25.36
CA SER A 489 1.17 -18.17 -25.07
C SER A 489 2.14 -18.64 -26.17
N LEU A 490 2.01 -19.89 -26.63
CA LEU A 490 2.79 -20.41 -27.75
C LEU A 490 2.52 -19.65 -29.05
N ALA A 491 1.26 -19.29 -29.31
CA ALA A 491 0.89 -18.50 -30.50
C ALA A 491 1.56 -17.12 -30.47
N MET A 492 1.60 -16.46 -29.30
CA MET A 492 2.32 -15.20 -29.12
C MET A 492 3.84 -15.36 -29.36
N LYS A 493 4.43 -16.43 -28.85
CA LYS A 493 5.83 -16.78 -29.14
C LYS A 493 6.06 -16.95 -30.64
N GLY A 494 5.15 -17.66 -31.30
CA GLY A 494 5.23 -17.85 -32.76
C GLY A 494 5.18 -16.54 -33.53
N TYR A 495 4.32 -15.63 -33.12
CA TYR A 495 4.26 -14.29 -33.70
C TYR A 495 5.58 -13.52 -33.55
N LEU A 496 6.22 -13.58 -32.38
CA LEU A 496 7.52 -12.95 -32.11
C LEU A 496 8.62 -13.54 -32.99
N LEU A 497 8.72 -14.87 -33.06
CA LEU A 497 9.71 -15.59 -33.89
C LEU A 497 9.60 -15.23 -35.38
N VAL A 498 8.38 -15.04 -35.89
CA VAL A 498 8.17 -14.67 -37.31
C VAL A 498 8.46 -13.19 -37.54
N LYS A 499 7.94 -12.31 -36.69
CA LYS A 499 7.93 -10.88 -36.99
C LYS A 499 9.17 -10.16 -36.46
N ARG A 500 9.67 -10.51 -35.28
CA ARG A 500 10.86 -9.92 -34.64
C ARG A 500 12.14 -10.63 -35.11
N ASP A 501 12.18 -11.94 -34.94
CA ASP A 501 13.42 -12.71 -35.07
C ASP A 501 13.61 -13.28 -36.50
N LYS A 502 12.54 -13.28 -37.31
CA LYS A 502 12.50 -13.82 -38.68
C LYS A 502 13.00 -15.29 -38.77
N ASP A 503 12.82 -16.04 -37.65
CA ASP A 503 13.26 -17.41 -37.50
C ASP A 503 12.11 -18.41 -37.74
N VAL A 504 11.89 -18.73 -39.00
CA VAL A 504 10.85 -19.70 -39.43
C VAL A 504 11.16 -21.11 -38.94
N ILE A 505 12.44 -21.49 -38.86
CA ILE A 505 12.79 -22.85 -38.38
C ILE A 505 12.55 -22.98 -36.89
N GLY A 506 12.85 -21.90 -36.12
CA GLY A 506 12.48 -21.81 -34.71
C GLY A 506 10.98 -21.92 -34.47
N LEU A 507 10.15 -21.34 -35.37
CA LEU A 507 8.69 -21.47 -35.31
C LEU A 507 8.24 -22.93 -35.37
N PHE A 508 8.79 -23.73 -36.29
CA PHE A 508 8.46 -25.17 -36.41
C PHE A 508 8.95 -25.95 -35.20
N ASN A 509 10.15 -25.65 -34.69
CA ASN A 509 10.77 -26.36 -33.59
C ASN A 509 10.14 -26.07 -32.23
N GLU A 510 9.86 -24.79 -31.95
CA GLU A 510 9.48 -24.33 -30.59
C GLU A 510 7.99 -24.08 -30.41
N VAL A 511 7.26 -23.89 -31.51
CA VAL A 511 5.84 -23.55 -31.45
C VAL A 511 4.99 -24.65 -32.07
N ILE A 512 5.16 -24.93 -33.37
CA ILE A 512 4.30 -25.86 -34.09
C ILE A 512 4.42 -27.29 -33.52
N SER A 513 5.62 -27.70 -33.14
CA SER A 513 5.86 -29.02 -32.51
C SER A 513 5.07 -29.18 -31.21
N TRP A 514 5.16 -28.21 -30.30
CA TRP A 514 4.43 -28.22 -29.02
C TRP A 514 2.92 -28.05 -29.20
N PHE A 515 2.49 -27.19 -30.13
CA PHE A 515 1.08 -27.07 -30.52
C PHE A 515 0.51 -28.42 -30.97
N SER A 516 1.25 -29.11 -31.81
CA SER A 516 0.83 -30.44 -32.31
C SER A 516 0.70 -31.45 -31.17
N ILE A 517 1.66 -31.48 -30.23
CA ILE A 517 1.61 -32.39 -29.07
C ILE A 517 0.41 -32.06 -28.18
N LEU A 518 0.21 -30.79 -27.86
CA LEU A 518 -0.89 -30.36 -26.98
C LEU A 518 -2.27 -30.62 -27.60
N ILE A 519 -2.44 -30.36 -28.91
CA ILE A 519 -3.67 -30.68 -29.63
C ILE A 519 -3.89 -32.20 -29.64
N GLY A 520 -2.82 -32.98 -29.84
CA GLY A 520 -2.90 -34.43 -29.77
C GLY A 520 -3.40 -34.94 -28.41
N ILE A 521 -2.86 -34.38 -27.31
CA ILE A 521 -3.29 -34.70 -25.94
C ILE A 521 -4.77 -34.29 -25.71
N ILE A 522 -5.19 -33.11 -26.18
CA ILE A 522 -6.57 -32.66 -26.09
C ILE A 522 -7.53 -33.62 -26.80
N LEU A 523 -7.21 -34.03 -28.04
CA LEU A 523 -8.04 -34.93 -28.80
C LEU A 523 -8.16 -36.31 -28.13
N LEU A 524 -7.07 -36.81 -27.54
CA LEU A 524 -7.08 -38.08 -26.79
C LEU A 524 -7.93 -37.94 -25.49
N ALA A 525 -7.79 -36.86 -24.77
CA ALA A 525 -8.56 -36.59 -23.55
C ALA A 525 -10.06 -36.44 -23.85
N LEU A 526 -10.43 -35.70 -24.91
CA LEU A 526 -11.83 -35.55 -25.35
C LEU A 526 -12.41 -36.91 -25.82
N ASN A 527 -11.63 -37.74 -26.54
CA ASN A 527 -12.10 -39.06 -26.93
C ASN A 527 -12.36 -39.94 -25.70
N MET A 528 -11.49 -39.89 -24.71
CA MET A 528 -11.66 -40.67 -23.47
C MET A 528 -12.90 -40.19 -22.65
N LEU A 529 -13.14 -38.89 -22.61
CA LEU A 529 -14.21 -38.29 -21.79
C LEU A 529 -15.58 -38.41 -22.47
N LEU A 530 -15.64 -38.09 -23.77
CA LEU A 530 -16.90 -37.99 -24.55
C LEU A 530 -17.18 -39.21 -25.39
N LYS A 531 -16.31 -40.26 -25.37
CA LYS A 531 -16.42 -41.45 -26.18
C LYS A 531 -16.69 -41.14 -27.65
N LEU A 532 -15.93 -40.18 -28.22
CA LEU A 532 -16.02 -39.80 -29.63
C LEU A 532 -15.59 -40.92 -30.55
N ALA A 533 -15.84 -40.75 -31.85
CA ALA A 533 -15.46 -41.75 -32.87
C ALA A 533 -13.95 -42.05 -32.85
N ASP A 534 -13.56 -43.28 -33.16
CA ASP A 534 -12.14 -43.73 -33.17
C ASP A 534 -11.24 -42.87 -34.05
N GLY A 535 -11.78 -42.14 -35.03
CA GLY A 535 -11.05 -41.17 -35.84
C GLY A 535 -10.36 -40.09 -35.03
N PHE A 536 -10.99 -39.60 -33.95
CA PHE A 536 -10.40 -38.58 -33.06
C PHE A 536 -9.22 -39.12 -32.27
N LYS A 537 -9.27 -40.39 -31.86
CA LYS A 537 -8.16 -41.10 -31.20
C LYS A 537 -6.97 -41.21 -32.13
N ILE A 538 -7.22 -41.65 -33.37
CA ILE A 538 -6.16 -41.81 -34.40
C ILE A 538 -5.54 -40.43 -34.71
N ALA A 539 -6.37 -39.44 -34.93
CA ALA A 539 -5.90 -38.04 -35.15
C ALA A 539 -5.03 -37.56 -34.00
N GLY A 540 -5.46 -37.76 -32.73
CA GLY A 540 -4.68 -37.39 -31.56
C GLY A 540 -3.29 -38.04 -31.50
N ILE A 541 -3.20 -39.34 -31.81
CA ILE A 541 -1.92 -40.06 -31.86
C ILE A 541 -1.03 -39.51 -32.99
N VAL A 542 -1.60 -39.25 -34.18
CA VAL A 542 -0.86 -38.71 -35.32
C VAL A 542 -0.31 -37.32 -35.01
N PHE A 543 -1.12 -36.41 -34.46
CA PHE A 543 -0.66 -35.08 -34.06
C PHE A 543 0.48 -35.15 -33.03
N MET A 544 0.37 -36.02 -32.04
CA MET A 544 1.39 -36.20 -31.03
C MET A 544 2.68 -36.78 -31.63
N ALA A 545 2.58 -37.78 -32.53
CA ALA A 545 3.73 -38.37 -33.21
C ALA A 545 4.45 -37.34 -34.12
N VAL A 546 3.70 -36.51 -34.85
CA VAL A 546 4.25 -35.45 -35.70
C VAL A 546 4.98 -34.41 -34.84
N GLY A 547 4.40 -33.98 -33.73
CA GLY A 547 5.03 -33.03 -32.83
C GLY A 547 6.34 -33.57 -32.24
N VAL A 548 6.36 -34.80 -31.76
CA VAL A 548 7.57 -35.46 -31.24
C VAL A 548 8.63 -35.60 -32.34
N LEU A 549 8.24 -35.99 -33.54
CA LEU A 549 9.16 -36.10 -34.69
C LEU A 549 9.80 -34.74 -35.02
N LEU A 550 9.01 -33.69 -35.07
CA LEU A 550 9.52 -32.33 -35.31
C LEU A 550 10.56 -31.92 -34.26
N ILE A 551 10.31 -32.15 -32.96
CA ILE A 551 11.27 -31.86 -31.90
C ILE A 551 12.56 -32.65 -32.07
N LEU A 552 12.49 -33.95 -32.36
CA LEU A 552 13.67 -34.82 -32.52
C LEU A 552 14.53 -34.40 -33.73
N VAL A 553 13.89 -33.98 -34.84
CA VAL A 553 14.57 -33.59 -36.06
C VAL A 553 15.17 -32.18 -35.98
N LEU A 554 14.41 -31.23 -35.42
CA LEU A 554 14.78 -29.81 -35.41
C LEU A 554 15.45 -29.37 -34.11
N GLY A 555 15.20 -30.02 -32.97
CA GLY A 555 15.65 -29.63 -31.64
C GLY A 555 17.16 -29.68 -31.42
N GLY A 556 17.92 -30.29 -32.33
CA GLY A 556 19.39 -30.27 -32.27
C GLY A 556 20.05 -29.19 -33.15
N ARG A 557 19.34 -28.10 -33.48
CA ARG A 557 19.82 -27.01 -34.33
C ARG A 557 21.20 -26.49 -33.86
N GLY A 558 22.14 -26.31 -34.75
CA GLY A 558 23.50 -25.86 -34.47
C GLY A 558 24.47 -26.92 -33.94
N LYS A 559 24.02 -28.15 -33.62
CA LYS A 559 24.86 -29.26 -33.16
C LYS A 559 25.11 -30.25 -34.29
N LYS A 560 26.31 -30.85 -34.33
CA LYS A 560 26.69 -31.82 -35.36
C LYS A 560 26.65 -33.27 -34.82
N GLY A 561 26.28 -34.23 -35.68
CA GLY A 561 26.32 -35.67 -35.39
C GLY A 561 25.36 -36.12 -34.27
N ILE A 562 25.80 -37.03 -33.41
CA ILE A 562 25.01 -37.61 -32.32
C ILE A 562 24.50 -36.52 -31.32
N LYS A 563 25.24 -35.43 -31.16
CA LYS A 563 24.82 -34.30 -30.30
C LYS A 563 23.52 -33.63 -30.77
N LYS A 564 23.15 -33.80 -32.06
CA LYS A 564 21.88 -33.30 -32.60
C LYS A 564 20.69 -34.06 -32.01
N ILE A 565 20.80 -35.38 -31.93
CA ILE A 565 19.76 -36.27 -31.39
C ILE A 565 19.59 -36.02 -29.89
N PHE A 566 20.71 -35.93 -29.15
CA PHE A 566 20.66 -35.58 -27.74
C PHE A 566 20.03 -34.20 -27.49
N GLY A 567 20.21 -33.21 -28.40
CA GLY A 567 19.55 -31.92 -28.37
C GLY A 567 18.02 -32.04 -28.47
N GLY A 568 17.53 -32.87 -29.37
CA GLY A 568 16.09 -33.17 -29.52
C GLY A 568 15.51 -33.85 -28.28
N PHE A 569 16.20 -34.82 -27.69
CA PHE A 569 15.77 -35.47 -26.45
C PHE A 569 15.76 -34.48 -25.26
N SER A 570 16.77 -33.61 -25.14
CA SER A 570 16.81 -32.56 -24.12
C SER A 570 15.64 -31.58 -24.25
N GLN A 571 15.24 -31.24 -25.48
CA GLN A 571 14.10 -30.39 -25.74
C GLN A 571 12.78 -31.11 -25.44
N LEU A 572 12.66 -32.38 -25.73
CA LEU A 572 11.49 -33.18 -25.38
C LEU A 572 11.32 -33.31 -23.86
N TYR A 573 12.44 -33.39 -23.10
CA TYR A 573 12.40 -33.34 -21.64
C TYR A 573 11.75 -32.03 -21.12
N GLY A 574 11.88 -30.93 -21.86
CA GLY A 574 11.13 -29.71 -21.60
C GLY A 574 9.60 -29.84 -21.56
N GLY A 575 9.06 -30.97 -22.10
CA GLY A 575 7.65 -31.32 -21.97
C GLY A 575 7.17 -31.53 -20.55
N VAL A 576 8.08 -31.91 -19.64
CA VAL A 576 7.77 -31.98 -18.20
C VAL A 576 7.32 -30.64 -17.66
N ASN A 577 7.94 -29.54 -18.14
CA ASN A 577 7.56 -28.17 -17.74
C ASN A 577 6.15 -27.82 -18.26
N PHE A 578 5.78 -28.22 -19.49
CA PHE A 578 4.42 -28.03 -20.00
C PHE A 578 3.37 -28.74 -19.15
N PHE A 579 3.67 -30.00 -18.78
CA PHE A 579 2.78 -30.77 -17.91
C PHE A 579 2.66 -30.13 -16.51
N SER A 580 3.77 -29.70 -15.94
CA SER A 580 3.80 -28.98 -14.66
C SER A 580 2.99 -27.68 -14.72
N ASP A 581 3.15 -26.91 -15.81
CA ASP A 581 2.42 -25.67 -16.00
C ASP A 581 0.90 -25.93 -16.11
N ILE A 582 0.47 -26.93 -16.85
CA ILE A 582 -0.94 -27.33 -16.94
C ILE A 582 -1.49 -27.73 -15.57
N LEU A 583 -0.74 -28.55 -14.81
CA LEU A 583 -1.15 -28.95 -13.47
C LEU A 583 -1.26 -27.76 -12.50
N SER A 584 -0.47 -26.70 -12.71
CA SER A 584 -0.56 -25.46 -11.89
C SER A 584 -1.94 -24.81 -11.95
N TYR A 585 -2.72 -25.04 -13.03
CA TYR A 585 -4.10 -24.55 -13.15
C TYR A 585 -5.09 -25.30 -12.24
N SER A 586 -4.71 -26.41 -11.61
CA SER A 586 -5.52 -27.04 -10.57
C SER A 586 -5.80 -26.10 -9.39
N ARG A 587 -5.05 -25.01 -9.29
CA ARG A 587 -5.25 -23.92 -8.32
C ARG A 587 -6.58 -23.20 -8.49
N LEU A 588 -7.10 -23.10 -9.74
CA LEU A 588 -8.44 -22.57 -10.00
C LEU A 588 -9.50 -23.41 -9.31
N PHE A 589 -9.35 -24.74 -9.46
CA PHE A 589 -10.23 -25.69 -8.77
C PHE A 589 -10.13 -25.55 -7.26
N GLY A 590 -8.91 -25.54 -6.70
CA GLY A 590 -8.68 -25.47 -5.26
C GLY A 590 -9.29 -24.21 -4.62
N LEU A 591 -9.09 -23.04 -5.25
CA LEU A 591 -9.61 -21.76 -4.72
C LEU A 591 -11.12 -21.65 -4.91
N GLY A 592 -11.66 -22.05 -6.07
CA GLY A 592 -13.10 -22.05 -6.32
C GLY A 592 -13.86 -22.92 -5.32
N LEU A 593 -13.31 -24.13 -5.07
CA LEU A 593 -13.87 -25.03 -4.07
C LEU A 593 -13.77 -24.44 -2.66
N SER A 594 -12.62 -23.86 -2.29
CA SER A 594 -12.40 -23.24 -0.97
C SER A 594 -13.41 -22.13 -0.69
N THR A 595 -13.69 -21.26 -1.66
CA THR A 595 -14.66 -20.17 -1.51
C THR A 595 -16.05 -20.70 -1.16
N ALA A 596 -16.48 -21.75 -1.86
CA ALA A 596 -17.78 -22.36 -1.64
C ALA A 596 -17.86 -23.11 -0.28
N VAL A 597 -16.81 -23.89 0.05
CA VAL A 597 -16.74 -24.63 1.33
C VAL A 597 -16.75 -23.69 2.54
N ILE A 598 -15.94 -22.63 2.51
CA ILE A 598 -15.92 -21.67 3.64
C ILE A 598 -17.30 -21.02 3.79
N GLY A 599 -17.95 -20.65 2.70
CA GLY A 599 -19.32 -20.10 2.73
C GLY A 599 -20.32 -21.08 3.36
N MET A 600 -20.28 -22.37 3.00
CA MET A 600 -21.12 -23.41 3.58
C MET A 600 -20.86 -23.59 5.07
N VAL A 601 -19.60 -23.63 5.50
CA VAL A 601 -19.24 -23.77 6.91
C VAL A 601 -19.77 -22.59 7.74
N VAL A 602 -19.64 -21.35 7.23
CA VAL A 602 -20.19 -20.17 7.90
C VAL A 602 -21.71 -20.30 8.08
N ASN A 603 -22.44 -20.72 7.02
CA ASN A 603 -23.87 -20.91 7.07
C ASN A 603 -24.28 -22.02 8.05
N GLU A 604 -23.53 -23.12 8.09
CA GLU A 604 -23.81 -24.23 8.99
C GLU A 604 -23.58 -23.84 10.46
N ILE A 605 -22.51 -23.10 10.75
CA ILE A 605 -22.29 -22.53 12.10
C ILE A 605 -23.47 -21.65 12.51
N CYS A 606 -23.98 -20.81 11.62
CA CYS A 606 -25.13 -19.95 11.88
C CYS A 606 -26.40 -20.78 12.17
N LYS A 607 -26.66 -21.85 11.39
CA LYS A 607 -27.79 -22.76 11.64
C LYS A 607 -27.70 -23.46 12.99
N VAL A 608 -26.50 -23.97 13.34
CA VAL A 608 -26.26 -24.62 14.64
C VAL A 608 -26.53 -23.64 15.78
N ILE A 609 -26.06 -22.40 15.71
CA ILE A 609 -26.30 -21.36 16.72
C ILE A 609 -27.80 -21.04 16.84
N ILE A 610 -28.49 -20.88 15.74
CA ILE A 610 -29.94 -20.62 15.73
C ILE A 610 -30.66 -21.79 16.43
N ASN A 611 -30.32 -23.04 16.11
CA ASN A 611 -30.95 -24.22 16.68
C ASN A 611 -30.69 -24.36 18.21
N ILE A 612 -29.46 -24.12 18.67
CA ILE A 612 -29.09 -24.16 20.08
C ILE A 612 -29.83 -23.10 20.90
N LEU A 613 -30.00 -21.89 20.34
CA LEU A 613 -30.61 -20.76 21.03
C LEU A 613 -32.13 -20.66 20.77
N THR A 614 -32.72 -21.64 20.08
CA THR A 614 -34.17 -21.72 19.90
C THR A 614 -34.82 -22.31 21.18
N PHE A 615 -35.59 -21.48 21.88
CA PHE A 615 -36.32 -21.88 23.10
C PHE A 615 -37.82 -21.79 22.87
N ASN A 616 -38.59 -22.84 23.19
CA ASN A 616 -40.04 -22.94 22.99
C ASN A 616 -40.52 -22.58 21.56
N GLY A 617 -39.74 -22.93 20.52
CA GLY A 617 -40.05 -22.61 19.12
C GLY A 617 -39.78 -21.17 18.68
N ILE A 618 -39.19 -20.34 19.57
CA ILE A 618 -38.84 -18.96 19.25
C ILE A 618 -37.32 -18.87 19.01
N SER A 619 -36.93 -18.59 17.78
CA SER A 619 -35.52 -18.52 17.34
C SER A 619 -34.93 -17.10 17.31
N VAL A 620 -35.63 -16.08 17.83
CA VAL A 620 -35.26 -14.67 17.71
C VAL A 620 -33.85 -14.40 18.29
N LEU A 621 -33.55 -14.95 19.46
CA LEU A 621 -32.22 -14.76 20.08
C LEU A 621 -31.12 -15.42 19.24
N GLY A 622 -31.36 -16.60 18.72
CA GLY A 622 -30.43 -17.31 17.85
C GLY A 622 -30.13 -16.51 16.56
N VAL A 623 -31.18 -15.93 15.95
CA VAL A 623 -31.02 -15.08 14.75
C VAL A 623 -30.23 -13.81 15.06
N ILE A 624 -30.50 -13.13 16.18
CA ILE A 624 -29.75 -11.91 16.58
C ILE A 624 -28.25 -12.21 16.75
N VAL A 625 -27.91 -13.36 17.31
CA VAL A 625 -26.50 -13.77 17.49
C VAL A 625 -25.88 -14.26 16.16
N ALA A 626 -26.65 -14.92 15.32
CA ALA A 626 -26.16 -15.44 14.04
C ALA A 626 -25.86 -14.33 13.00
N ILE A 627 -26.61 -13.21 12.99
CA ILE A 627 -26.42 -12.11 12.02
C ILE A 627 -24.98 -11.55 12.05
N PRO A 628 -24.38 -11.15 13.18
CA PRO A 628 -22.99 -10.69 13.22
C PRO A 628 -22.00 -11.76 12.75
N ILE A 629 -22.22 -13.02 13.12
CA ILE A 629 -21.33 -14.14 12.73
C ILE A 629 -21.40 -14.37 11.23
N PHE A 630 -22.59 -14.38 10.68
CA PHE A 630 -22.81 -14.45 9.23
C PHE A 630 -22.10 -13.30 8.50
N ALA A 631 -22.33 -12.06 8.95
CA ALA A 631 -21.73 -10.88 8.33
C ALA A 631 -20.21 -10.91 8.38
N VAL A 632 -19.62 -11.18 9.57
CA VAL A 632 -18.16 -11.24 9.75
C VAL A 632 -17.57 -12.41 8.95
N GLY A 633 -18.20 -13.60 8.98
CA GLY A 633 -17.75 -14.78 8.27
C GLY A 633 -17.71 -14.57 6.74
N HIS A 634 -18.78 -14.02 6.15
CA HIS A 634 -18.83 -13.75 4.71
C HIS A 634 -17.92 -12.59 4.28
N VAL A 635 -17.80 -11.52 5.08
CA VAL A 635 -16.84 -10.43 4.80
C VAL A 635 -15.41 -10.96 4.83
N PHE A 636 -15.09 -11.81 5.81
CA PHE A 636 -13.80 -12.48 5.91
C PHE A 636 -13.54 -13.38 4.70
N ASN A 637 -14.53 -14.18 4.28
CA ASN A 637 -14.47 -15.05 3.12
C ASN A 637 -14.21 -14.24 1.83
N ILE A 638 -14.96 -13.14 1.60
CA ILE A 638 -14.73 -12.24 0.47
C ILE A 638 -13.31 -11.69 0.49
N ALA A 639 -12.85 -11.17 1.64
CA ALA A 639 -11.54 -10.53 1.74
C ALA A 639 -10.39 -11.50 1.43
N ILE A 640 -10.39 -12.69 2.05
CA ILE A 640 -9.33 -13.69 1.86
C ILE A 640 -9.35 -14.24 0.43
N ASN A 641 -10.52 -14.62 -0.08
CA ASN A 641 -10.60 -15.19 -1.41
C ASN A 641 -10.33 -14.17 -2.51
N THR A 642 -10.75 -12.90 -2.35
CA THR A 642 -10.40 -11.83 -3.30
C THR A 642 -8.88 -11.62 -3.35
N LEU A 643 -8.21 -11.55 -2.18
CA LEU A 643 -6.75 -11.43 -2.11
C LEU A 643 -6.06 -12.67 -2.68
N GLY A 644 -6.53 -13.87 -2.31
CA GLY A 644 -6.00 -15.13 -2.82
C GLY A 644 -6.14 -15.23 -4.34
N THR A 645 -7.31 -14.93 -4.87
CA THR A 645 -7.59 -14.92 -6.32
C THR A 645 -6.69 -13.93 -7.05
N TYR A 646 -6.57 -12.68 -6.55
CA TYR A 646 -5.69 -11.67 -7.14
C TYR A 646 -4.24 -12.14 -7.24
N ILE A 647 -3.69 -12.71 -6.18
CA ILE A 647 -2.29 -13.17 -6.12
C ILE A 647 -2.07 -14.39 -7.00
N HIS A 648 -2.97 -15.36 -6.92
CA HIS A 648 -2.80 -16.64 -7.63
C HIS A 648 -3.08 -16.53 -9.12
N ASP A 649 -4.00 -15.67 -9.53
CA ASP A 649 -4.21 -15.35 -10.94
C ASP A 649 -3.00 -14.60 -11.51
N ALA A 650 -2.49 -13.57 -10.81
CA ALA A 650 -1.26 -12.88 -11.21
C ALA A 650 -0.08 -13.87 -11.37
N ARG A 651 0.05 -14.85 -10.47
CA ARG A 651 1.10 -15.88 -10.58
C ARG A 651 0.94 -16.75 -11.82
N LEU A 652 -0.28 -17.16 -12.19
CA LEU A 652 -0.54 -17.92 -13.42
C LEU A 652 -0.15 -17.10 -14.65
N GLN A 653 -0.40 -15.78 -14.63
CA GLN A 653 0.05 -14.91 -15.71
C GLN A 653 1.58 -14.81 -15.77
N PHE A 654 2.25 -14.64 -14.62
CA PHE A 654 3.69 -14.36 -14.57
C PHE A 654 4.56 -15.58 -14.87
N ILE A 655 4.22 -16.75 -14.35
CA ILE A 655 5.06 -17.93 -14.45
C ILE A 655 4.65 -18.78 -15.65
N GLU A 656 3.39 -19.17 -15.73
CA GLU A 656 2.90 -20.14 -16.71
C GLU A 656 2.66 -19.48 -18.08
N PHE A 657 2.14 -18.25 -18.12
CA PHE A 657 1.83 -17.55 -19.37
C PHE A 657 3.02 -16.76 -19.92
N PHE A 658 3.61 -15.84 -19.13
CA PHE A 658 4.73 -14.99 -19.58
C PHE A 658 6.03 -15.80 -19.78
N GLY A 659 6.28 -16.82 -18.97
CA GLY A 659 7.49 -17.63 -19.03
C GLY A 659 7.77 -18.27 -20.40
N ARG A 660 6.82 -18.21 -21.34
CA ARG A 660 6.96 -18.80 -22.68
C ARG A 660 7.43 -17.83 -23.76
N PHE A 661 7.05 -16.55 -23.67
CA PHE A 661 7.30 -15.59 -24.77
C PHE A 661 7.75 -14.22 -24.31
N PHE A 662 7.49 -13.86 -23.06
CA PHE A 662 7.70 -12.51 -22.58
C PHE A 662 9.10 -12.35 -21.98
N GLU A 663 9.93 -11.51 -22.58
CA GLU A 663 11.29 -11.24 -22.09
C GLU A 663 11.29 -10.13 -21.03
N GLY A 664 10.44 -9.13 -21.18
CA GLY A 664 10.38 -7.98 -20.28
C GLY A 664 11.65 -7.11 -20.35
N GLY A 665 11.99 -6.47 -19.23
CA GLY A 665 13.20 -5.64 -19.15
C GLY A 665 13.06 -4.27 -19.81
N GLY A 666 11.86 -3.91 -20.29
CA GLY A 666 11.58 -2.59 -20.78
C GLY A 666 11.50 -1.55 -19.64
N HIS A 667 11.52 -0.28 -20.01
CA HIS A 667 11.31 0.78 -19.05
C HIS A 667 10.07 1.60 -19.44
N VAL A 668 9.24 1.90 -18.45
CA VAL A 668 7.99 2.62 -18.68
C VAL A 668 8.31 4.06 -19.04
N PHE A 669 7.72 4.55 -20.12
CA PHE A 669 7.81 5.96 -20.53
C PHE A 669 7.30 6.91 -19.43
N LYS A 670 8.15 7.86 -19.02
CA LYS A 670 7.87 8.85 -17.98
C LYS A 670 8.15 10.25 -18.46
N PRO A 671 7.17 10.93 -19.06
CA PRO A 671 7.37 12.29 -19.53
C PRO A 671 7.70 13.25 -18.39
N LEU A 672 8.50 14.28 -18.71
CA LEU A 672 8.92 15.30 -17.75
C LEU A 672 7.71 15.98 -17.10
N GLY A 673 7.75 16.17 -15.78
CA GLY A 673 6.68 16.81 -15.02
C GLY A 673 5.39 16.00 -14.86
N SER A 674 5.43 14.66 -15.07
CA SER A 674 4.26 13.79 -14.86
C SER A 674 4.10 13.27 -13.43
N ASN A 675 5.08 13.49 -12.57
CA ASN A 675 5.23 12.81 -11.27
C ASN A 675 4.68 13.67 -10.12
N THR A 676 3.37 13.92 -10.09
CA THR A 676 2.68 14.58 -8.98
C THR A 676 2.01 13.57 -8.06
N LYS A 677 1.99 13.88 -6.75
CA LYS A 677 1.42 13.00 -5.71
C LYS A 677 0.00 13.38 -5.34
N TYR A 678 -0.28 14.66 -5.16
CA TYR A 678 -1.53 15.15 -4.58
C TYR A 678 -2.47 15.79 -5.62
N ASN A 679 -1.93 16.41 -6.64
CA ASN A 679 -2.67 17.10 -7.68
C ASN A 679 -2.46 16.43 -9.03
N TYR A 680 -3.39 16.63 -9.95
CA TYR A 680 -3.23 16.27 -11.35
C TYR A 680 -3.13 17.54 -12.19
N ILE A 681 -2.00 17.71 -12.90
CA ILE A 681 -1.75 18.89 -13.76
C ILE A 681 -2.38 18.61 -15.13
N GLU A 682 -3.35 19.43 -15.51
CA GLU A 682 -3.92 19.42 -16.85
C GLU A 682 -3.01 20.24 -17.77
N LYS A 683 -2.40 19.55 -18.75
CA LYS A 683 -1.40 20.10 -19.70
C LYS A 683 -2.01 20.40 -21.04
#